data_d64cd95351c99aea69ed0da22675db35
#
_entry.id   d64cd95351c99aea69ed0da22675db35
#
_cell.length_a   1.000
_cell.length_b   1.000
_cell.length_c   1.000
_cell.angle_alpha   90.00
_cell.angle_beta   90.00
_cell.angle_gamma   90.00
#
_symmetry.space_group_name_H-M   'P 1'
#
loop_
_entity.id
_entity.type
_entity.pdbx_description
1 polymer ?
#
loop_
_entity_poly.entity_id
_entity_poly.type
_entity_poly.pdbx_seq_one_letter_code
_entity_poly.pdbx_strand_id
1 'polypeptide(L)'
;MGRINEKFNLQQKAFVIWLIICVFIPLNGNEFSSRFLKHFDYREIGPTRQGGRVVSIAVSSQDSYVYYVGAGPGGLWKTINNGNTFESIFDNEGTSGIGHVTLDPSNHDFVWVGTGESNLRNSTQYGDGIYKSIDGGKSWSNMGLRNTQHIGKVIVHPQNSDIVYVAAQGQYYTDNDERGVYKTLDGGKSWKKILSVKHAKIHVGVTDLVMDPRDPNVLYAASYQRIRRPWGFSNAGPKSGIYKTTDGGKKWVKLSRGLPSGLLGKIGLAIYPNDPDILYAIIEDANSPEMSFDERWIEIQNCKPSSKPTVGNIVYRSDDAGITWYQASEGNVGGRSNYYGQIIVDPNNDKIVYVLSEKVDISKDAGKTWSRAFEYGGDNHVLWINPTDSRHMILGYDYGFARSYDSGKNWIHFDNVSLAQLYAINFDMDFPYNVYGGMQDFGTWKGPSIKKGRFPIRFEDWEHVLGGDGFYMHVDPTDSRWLYCQAQFGELSRNDQKTGVRKPIQYSANKDLRFNWSTPFLLSSHNPKIIYHGANVLLKSSNMGDQWQEISPDLTKNDLSKNGGIESWSYGTITAIAESPLKKGVLWIGTDDGNVQITTDDGENWKLLNENIPNNPEYWVSRLIASHHQFGTAYLSFTGRHRSDFKPYLYKTTDYGETWIPIANNLPIEPINVIREDHKNPNLLFVGTDRTVYVTIDGGLTWHEMKNDLPTIPIHDLAIHPRENDLIVGTHGRGFYIADISPLQEINQILLEEDAYLFNIKPKVQWVMPSQKVVADQNFEGENEPHGPIIHYYLKNSIPDGVKLSIYDDQKFINELNGPGQKGMNSVMWGLTKRGRSKTKEEIAKWDKEVATGEREPFYDYYDTNEYFVTPGEEVGITGLSLSTRVAWEPGMEGREYEYLRVKPGNYRIVIKIYDKEYERNALILEDIWYDQ
;
A
#
# COMPACT_ATOMS: atom_id res chain seq x y z
N MET A 1 5.70 -38.25 -59.90
CA MET A 1 6.48 -37.89 -58.67
C MET A 1 5.90 -36.71 -57.88
N GLY A 2 4.72 -36.21 -58.18
CA GLY A 2 4.17 -35.02 -57.50
C GLY A 2 3.06 -35.24 -56.45
N ARG A 3 2.69 -36.50 -56.13
CA ARG A 3 1.60 -36.79 -55.17
C ARG A 3 2.03 -37.48 -53.85
N ILE A 4 3.30 -37.82 -53.71
CA ILE A 4 3.82 -38.51 -52.50
C ILE A 4 4.35 -37.47 -51.46
N ASN A 5 4.80 -36.30 -51.87
CA ASN A 5 5.35 -35.27 -50.98
C ASN A 5 4.29 -34.45 -50.19
N GLU A 6 3.04 -34.37 -50.65
CA GLU A 6 2.00 -33.64 -49.90
C GLU A 6 1.39 -34.44 -48.74
N LYS A 7 1.41 -35.78 -48.82
CA LYS A 7 0.91 -36.63 -47.70
C LYS A 7 1.88 -36.73 -46.53
N PHE A 8 3.18 -36.60 -46.76
CA PHE A 8 4.16 -36.59 -45.69
C PHE A 8 4.17 -35.27 -44.90
N ASN A 9 3.87 -34.17 -45.56
CA ASN A 9 3.81 -32.85 -44.92
C ASN A 9 2.54 -32.64 -44.05
N LEU A 10 1.42 -33.32 -44.37
CA LEU A 10 0.22 -33.27 -43.55
C LEU A 10 0.31 -34.17 -42.29
N GLN A 11 0.99 -35.31 -42.36
CA GLN A 11 1.19 -36.17 -41.20
C GLN A 11 2.19 -35.57 -40.21
N GLN A 12 3.25 -34.89 -40.66
CA GLN A 12 4.17 -34.18 -39.76
C GLN A 12 3.54 -32.92 -39.11
N LYS A 13 2.72 -32.17 -39.86
CA LYS A 13 1.97 -31.06 -39.28
C LYS A 13 0.87 -31.53 -38.32
N ALA A 14 0.21 -32.65 -38.58
CA ALA A 14 -0.76 -33.24 -37.67
C ALA A 14 -0.07 -33.80 -36.40
N PHE A 15 1.13 -34.38 -36.53
CA PHE A 15 1.89 -34.89 -35.39
C PHE A 15 2.48 -33.75 -34.49
N VAL A 16 2.94 -32.65 -35.11
CA VAL A 16 3.38 -31.46 -34.38
C VAL A 16 2.21 -30.74 -33.72
N ILE A 17 1.05 -30.65 -34.37
CA ILE A 17 -0.18 -30.10 -33.78
C ILE A 17 -0.70 -31.02 -32.67
N TRP A 18 -0.55 -32.34 -32.78
CA TRP A 18 -0.94 -33.29 -31.74
C TRP A 18 0.02 -33.28 -30.55
N LEU A 19 1.32 -33.06 -30.75
CA LEU A 19 2.31 -32.89 -29.68
C LEU A 19 2.15 -31.55 -28.97
N ILE A 20 1.69 -30.48 -29.64
CA ILE A 20 1.40 -29.17 -29.01
C ILE A 20 0.07 -29.22 -28.25
N ILE A 21 -0.90 -30.06 -28.69
CA ILE A 21 -2.19 -30.20 -27.97
C ILE A 21 -2.06 -31.16 -26.78
N CYS A 22 -1.05 -32.04 -26.72
CA CYS A 22 -0.86 -32.92 -25.57
C CYS A 22 -0.09 -32.31 -24.37
N VAL A 23 0.40 -31.08 -24.48
CA VAL A 23 1.10 -30.40 -23.37
C VAL A 23 0.21 -29.38 -22.63
N PHE A 24 -0.98 -29.11 -23.16
CA PHE A 24 -1.96 -28.21 -22.51
C PHE A 24 -3.25 -28.98 -22.17
N ILE A 25 -3.18 -29.87 -21.17
CA ILE A 25 -4.39 -30.20 -20.40
C ILE A 25 -4.49 -29.05 -19.38
N PRO A 26 -5.50 -28.18 -19.44
CA PRO A 26 -5.70 -27.21 -18.40
C PRO A 26 -5.87 -27.99 -17.09
N LEU A 27 -5.15 -27.62 -16.05
CA LEU A 27 -5.51 -27.94 -14.67
C LEU A 27 -7.03 -27.82 -14.57
N ASN A 28 -7.71 -28.87 -14.15
CA ASN A 28 -9.10 -28.76 -13.76
C ASN A 28 -9.12 -27.74 -12.61
N GLY A 29 -9.45 -26.46 -12.92
CA GLY A 29 -9.34 -25.29 -12.05
C GLY A 29 -10.23 -25.34 -10.81
N ASN A 30 -10.74 -26.52 -10.44
CA ASN A 30 -11.60 -26.74 -9.28
C ASN A 30 -10.87 -27.25 -8.04
N GLU A 31 -9.58 -27.61 -8.11
CA GLU A 31 -8.87 -28.16 -6.95
C GLU A 31 -7.96 -27.14 -6.26
N PHE A 32 -7.28 -26.27 -6.99
CA PHE A 32 -6.59 -25.11 -6.42
C PHE A 32 -7.54 -23.91 -6.39
N SER A 33 -8.04 -23.57 -5.25
CA SER A 33 -9.04 -22.49 -5.06
C SER A 33 -8.58 -21.50 -3.99
N SER A 34 -9.26 -20.39 -3.88
CA SER A 34 -9.08 -19.43 -2.78
C SER A 34 -9.13 -20.07 -1.38
N ARG A 35 -9.87 -21.19 -1.25
CA ARG A 35 -9.91 -21.97 -0.01
C ARG A 35 -8.55 -22.62 0.32
N PHE A 36 -7.78 -23.03 -0.68
CA PHE A 36 -6.43 -23.56 -0.47
C PHE A 36 -5.49 -22.49 0.08
N LEU A 37 -5.63 -21.25 -0.39
CA LEU A 37 -4.77 -20.14 -0.02
C LEU A 37 -5.03 -19.59 1.38
N LYS A 38 -6.15 -19.96 2.03
CA LYS A 38 -6.49 -19.50 3.40
C LYS A 38 -5.51 -19.91 4.50
N HIS A 39 -4.57 -20.79 4.19
CA HIS A 39 -3.55 -21.27 5.12
C HIS A 39 -2.22 -20.50 5.02
N PHE A 40 -2.20 -19.42 4.23
CA PHE A 40 -1.02 -18.56 4.03
C PHE A 40 -1.28 -17.17 4.60
N ASP A 41 -1.33 -17.10 5.95
CA ASP A 41 -1.56 -15.85 6.66
C ASP A 41 -0.34 -14.95 6.56
N TYR A 42 -0.58 -13.64 6.55
CA TYR A 42 0.45 -12.64 6.53
C TYR A 42 0.72 -12.12 7.94
N ARG A 43 1.98 -11.96 8.30
CA ARG A 43 2.40 -11.25 9.50
C ARG A 43 2.65 -9.78 9.17
N GLU A 44 1.97 -8.86 9.82
CA GLU A 44 2.24 -7.44 9.73
C GLU A 44 3.43 -7.09 10.65
N ILE A 45 4.55 -6.68 10.07
CA ILE A 45 5.79 -6.45 10.84
C ILE A 45 6.12 -4.97 11.03
N GLY A 46 5.36 -4.05 10.48
CA GLY A 46 5.61 -2.61 10.53
C GLY A 46 6.21 -2.04 9.24
N PRO A 47 6.91 -0.91 9.30
CA PRO A 47 7.51 -0.23 10.46
C PRO A 47 6.48 0.27 11.46
N THR A 48 6.89 0.38 12.70
CA THR A 48 6.03 0.74 13.82
C THR A 48 5.91 2.26 14.02
N ARG A 49 6.72 3.05 13.33
CA ARG A 49 6.61 4.50 13.32
C ARG A 49 5.87 4.93 12.06
N GLN A 50 4.95 5.86 12.24
CA GLN A 50 4.07 6.30 11.16
C GLN A 50 4.84 7.00 10.05
N GLY A 51 4.65 6.50 8.85
CA GLY A 51 5.17 7.06 7.61
C GLY A 51 4.07 7.19 6.56
N GLY A 52 2.82 7.53 6.94
CA GLY A 52 1.67 7.56 6.05
C GLY A 52 0.84 8.83 6.17
N ARG A 53 0.43 9.36 5.02
CA ARG A 53 -0.31 10.62 4.92
C ARG A 53 -1.70 10.53 5.53
N VAL A 54 -1.99 11.41 6.49
CA VAL A 54 -3.33 11.59 7.08
C VAL A 54 -3.99 12.82 6.48
N VAL A 55 -5.12 12.61 5.79
CA VAL A 55 -5.79 13.62 4.95
C VAL A 55 -7.15 14.07 5.49
N SER A 56 -7.73 13.33 6.44
CA SER A 56 -9.04 13.66 6.98
C SER A 56 -9.20 13.17 8.42
N ILE A 57 -9.82 13.99 9.27
CA ILE A 57 -10.14 13.67 10.66
C ILE A 57 -11.59 14.08 10.91
N ALA A 58 -12.40 13.17 11.48
CA ALA A 58 -13.78 13.45 11.89
C ALA A 58 -13.96 13.08 13.36
N VAL A 59 -14.22 14.09 14.19
CA VAL A 59 -14.39 13.92 15.63
C VAL A 59 -15.88 13.99 15.98
N SER A 60 -16.34 13.10 16.84
CA SER A 60 -17.71 13.11 17.36
C SER A 60 -17.97 14.38 18.17
N SER A 61 -19.05 15.12 17.87
CA SER A 61 -19.46 16.27 18.67
C SER A 61 -20.11 15.89 20.01
N GLN A 62 -20.50 14.61 20.17
CA GLN A 62 -21.07 14.08 21.43
C GLN A 62 -19.96 13.66 22.41
N ASP A 63 -18.84 13.13 21.86
CA ASP A 63 -17.69 12.66 22.64
C ASP A 63 -16.41 12.88 21.83
N SER A 64 -15.59 13.86 22.22
CA SER A 64 -14.32 14.17 21.54
C SER A 64 -13.26 13.08 21.68
N TYR A 65 -13.49 12.03 22.45
CA TYR A 65 -12.62 10.86 22.54
C TYR A 65 -12.88 9.86 21.42
N VAL A 66 -14.04 9.98 20.75
CA VAL A 66 -14.39 9.16 19.57
C VAL A 66 -14.10 9.93 18.31
N TYR A 67 -13.16 9.44 17.51
CA TYR A 67 -12.86 10.06 16.21
C TYR A 67 -12.32 9.05 15.20
N TYR A 68 -12.41 9.49 13.94
CA TYR A 68 -12.00 8.72 12.75
C TYR A 68 -10.85 9.45 12.06
N VAL A 69 -9.84 8.68 11.64
CA VAL A 69 -8.65 9.18 10.96
C VAL A 69 -8.54 8.51 9.59
N GLY A 70 -8.67 9.30 8.53
CA GLY A 70 -8.53 8.85 7.15
C GLY A 70 -7.10 9.05 6.67
N ALA A 71 -6.41 7.95 6.40
CA ALA A 71 -5.11 7.96 5.73
C ALA A 71 -5.31 7.86 4.21
N GLY A 72 -4.50 8.57 3.44
CA GLY A 72 -4.59 8.61 1.98
C GLY A 72 -4.66 7.19 1.41
N PRO A 73 -3.58 6.43 1.31
CA PRO A 73 -3.63 5.02 0.91
C PRO A 73 -3.75 4.03 2.10
N GLY A 74 -3.69 4.49 3.36
CA GLY A 74 -3.61 3.66 4.57
C GLY A 74 -4.95 3.23 5.19
N GLY A 75 -6.09 3.53 4.54
CA GLY A 75 -7.41 3.16 5.03
C GLY A 75 -8.00 4.10 6.09
N LEU A 76 -9.04 3.64 6.78
CA LEU A 76 -9.76 4.39 7.80
C LEU A 76 -9.57 3.75 9.18
N TRP A 77 -9.18 4.57 10.14
CA TRP A 77 -8.93 4.19 11.51
C TRP A 77 -9.91 4.84 12.47
N LYS A 78 -10.32 4.13 13.49
CA LYS A 78 -11.23 4.61 14.53
C LYS A 78 -10.61 4.46 15.91
N THR A 79 -10.81 5.47 16.75
CA THR A 79 -10.56 5.39 18.20
C THR A 79 -11.84 5.72 18.97
N ILE A 80 -12.01 5.10 20.13
CA ILE A 80 -13.09 5.38 21.10
C ILE A 80 -12.56 5.83 22.44
N ASN A 81 -11.24 6.01 22.57
CA ASN A 81 -10.55 6.31 23.81
C ASN A 81 -9.45 7.35 23.62
N ASN A 82 -9.72 8.33 22.73
CA ASN A 82 -8.82 9.47 22.47
C ASN A 82 -7.44 9.07 21.96
N GLY A 83 -7.39 8.03 21.12
CA GLY A 83 -6.16 7.58 20.47
C GLY A 83 -5.27 6.68 21.34
N ASN A 84 -5.76 6.20 22.48
CA ASN A 84 -5.01 5.18 23.23
C ASN A 84 -4.95 3.85 22.45
N THR A 85 -6.01 3.55 21.70
CA THR A 85 -6.03 2.45 20.73
C THR A 85 -6.74 2.89 19.44
N PHE A 86 -6.36 2.29 18.32
CA PHE A 86 -7.03 2.45 17.04
C PHE A 86 -7.39 1.10 16.45
N GLU A 87 -8.53 1.07 15.78
CA GLU A 87 -9.00 -0.07 15.00
C GLU A 87 -9.06 0.33 13.52
N SER A 88 -8.52 -0.51 12.63
CA SER A 88 -8.72 -0.37 11.20
C SER A 88 -10.10 -0.90 10.83
N ILE A 89 -10.94 -0.06 10.24
CA ILE A 89 -12.36 -0.36 10.02
C ILE A 89 -12.78 -0.34 8.56
N PHE A 90 -11.82 -0.34 7.61
CA PHE A 90 -12.10 -0.21 6.17
C PHE A 90 -11.31 -1.19 5.30
N ASP A 91 -10.68 -2.20 5.89
CA ASP A 91 -9.71 -3.11 5.27
C ASP A 91 -10.29 -4.04 4.20
N ASN A 92 -11.61 -4.25 4.21
CA ASN A 92 -12.30 -5.15 3.29
C ASN A 92 -13.07 -4.44 2.16
N GLU A 93 -12.96 -3.11 2.09
CA GLU A 93 -13.68 -2.32 1.11
C GLU A 93 -12.95 -2.24 -0.24
N GLY A 94 -13.57 -1.64 -1.24
CA GLY A 94 -13.05 -1.62 -2.62
C GLY A 94 -11.78 -0.82 -2.84
N THR A 95 -11.33 -0.03 -1.85
CA THR A 95 -10.09 0.77 -1.89
C THR A 95 -9.66 1.14 -0.48
N SER A 96 -8.37 1.36 -0.27
CA SER A 96 -7.82 1.97 0.95
C SER A 96 -7.65 3.49 0.83
N GLY A 97 -7.85 4.06 -0.35
CA GLY A 97 -7.67 5.50 -0.58
C GLY A 97 -8.78 6.32 0.06
N ILE A 98 -8.49 7.07 1.12
CA ILE A 98 -9.44 7.97 1.76
C ILE A 98 -9.25 9.38 1.22
N GLY A 99 -10.36 10.05 0.86
CA GLY A 99 -10.39 11.46 0.49
C GLY A 99 -10.97 12.34 1.59
N HIS A 100 -12.12 11.94 2.15
CA HIS A 100 -12.75 12.66 3.24
C HIS A 100 -13.64 11.75 4.07
N VAL A 101 -13.59 11.88 5.40
CA VAL A 101 -14.50 11.23 6.34
C VAL A 101 -15.36 12.29 7.05
N THR A 102 -16.64 12.02 7.25
CA THR A 102 -17.54 12.88 8.01
C THR A 102 -18.58 12.07 8.77
N LEU A 103 -19.01 12.59 9.91
CA LEU A 103 -20.10 12.04 10.72
C LEU A 103 -21.40 12.76 10.40
N ASP A 104 -22.50 12.04 10.53
CA ASP A 104 -23.82 12.65 10.53
C ASP A 104 -24.02 13.46 11.82
N PRO A 105 -24.34 14.77 11.74
CA PRO A 105 -24.50 15.59 12.94
C PRO A 105 -25.64 15.15 13.89
N SER A 106 -26.64 14.44 13.35
CA SER A 106 -27.82 13.97 14.10
C SER A 106 -27.65 12.55 14.66
N ASN A 107 -26.80 11.74 14.05
CA ASN A 107 -26.51 10.36 14.48
C ASN A 107 -25.07 9.97 14.14
N HIS A 108 -24.19 9.95 15.13
CA HIS A 108 -22.76 9.68 14.95
C HIS A 108 -22.42 8.23 14.57
N ASP A 109 -23.36 7.29 14.66
CA ASP A 109 -23.19 5.95 14.08
C ASP A 109 -23.26 5.97 12.54
N PHE A 110 -23.79 7.06 11.97
CA PHE A 110 -23.78 7.25 10.51
C PHE A 110 -22.48 7.95 10.08
N VAL A 111 -21.62 7.17 9.46
CA VAL A 111 -20.31 7.63 8.98
C VAL A 111 -20.29 7.60 7.46
N TRP A 112 -19.84 8.68 6.84
CA TRP A 112 -19.67 8.77 5.40
C TRP A 112 -18.21 8.90 5.03
N VAL A 113 -17.77 8.15 4.01
CA VAL A 113 -16.42 8.17 3.49
C VAL A 113 -16.46 8.43 1.99
N GLY A 114 -15.91 9.57 1.58
CA GLY A 114 -15.56 9.84 0.20
C GLY A 114 -14.16 9.28 -0.06
N THR A 115 -14.04 8.36 -1.02
CA THR A 115 -12.79 7.67 -1.30
C THR A 115 -11.96 8.35 -2.39
N GLY A 116 -10.68 7.97 -2.47
CA GLY A 116 -9.65 8.52 -3.34
C GLY A 116 -9.03 9.80 -2.79
N GLU A 117 -7.71 9.80 -2.65
CA GLU A 117 -6.98 10.94 -2.09
C GLU A 117 -7.33 12.25 -2.78
N SER A 118 -7.60 13.28 -1.99
CA SER A 118 -7.96 14.61 -2.47
C SER A 118 -6.76 15.49 -2.85
N ASN A 119 -5.56 15.10 -2.45
CA ASN A 119 -4.32 15.82 -2.70
C ASN A 119 -3.60 15.28 -3.93
N LEU A 120 -3.13 16.19 -4.78
CA LEU A 120 -2.52 15.86 -6.05
C LEU A 120 -1.05 15.40 -5.87
N ARG A 121 -0.80 14.10 -6.04
CA ARG A 121 0.57 13.50 -6.04
C ARG A 121 0.72 12.50 -7.19
N ASN A 122 1.98 12.08 -7.46
CA ASN A 122 2.27 11.01 -8.42
C ASN A 122 1.82 9.63 -7.93
N SER A 123 1.87 9.41 -6.62
CA SER A 123 1.46 8.18 -5.94
C SER A 123 0.02 8.21 -5.42
N THR A 124 -0.78 9.21 -5.78
CA THR A 124 -2.17 9.37 -5.29
C THR A 124 -3.01 8.14 -5.56
N GLN A 125 -3.59 7.56 -4.51
CA GLN A 125 -4.49 6.41 -4.62
C GLN A 125 -5.88 6.84 -5.07
N TYR A 126 -6.42 6.17 -6.09
CA TYR A 126 -7.78 6.39 -6.56
C TYR A 126 -8.81 5.68 -5.67
N GLY A 127 -10.01 6.22 -5.65
CA GLY A 127 -11.12 5.71 -4.88
C GLY A 127 -12.11 4.90 -5.70
N ASP A 128 -13.13 4.42 -4.99
CA ASP A 128 -14.25 3.61 -5.50
C ASP A 128 -15.62 4.25 -5.19
N GLY A 129 -15.67 5.60 -5.17
CA GLY A 129 -16.89 6.36 -4.90
C GLY A 129 -17.08 6.68 -3.42
N ILE A 130 -18.33 6.61 -2.96
CA ILE A 130 -18.72 7.00 -1.60
C ILE A 130 -19.28 5.81 -0.83
N TYR A 131 -18.91 5.71 0.44
CA TYR A 131 -19.36 4.67 1.35
C TYR A 131 -20.12 5.26 2.54
N LYS A 132 -21.05 4.48 3.08
CA LYS A 132 -21.81 4.79 4.29
C LYS A 132 -21.76 3.61 5.25
N SER A 133 -21.51 3.90 6.52
CA SER A 133 -21.79 3.02 7.65
C SER A 133 -22.99 3.56 8.42
N ILE A 134 -23.75 2.66 9.05
CA ILE A 134 -24.87 2.98 9.93
C ILE A 134 -24.69 2.45 11.34
N ASP A 135 -23.51 1.88 11.63
CA ASP A 135 -23.16 1.19 12.87
C ASP A 135 -21.80 1.61 13.42
N GLY A 136 -21.39 2.86 13.12
CA GLY A 136 -20.15 3.45 13.62
C GLY A 136 -18.88 2.87 12.96
N GLY A 137 -18.99 2.32 11.75
CA GLY A 137 -17.87 1.78 10.98
C GLY A 137 -17.66 0.28 11.10
N LYS A 138 -18.56 -0.47 11.76
CA LYS A 138 -18.47 -1.94 11.82
C LYS A 138 -18.80 -2.58 10.47
N SER A 139 -19.70 -1.99 9.70
CA SER A 139 -20.02 -2.43 8.34
C SER A 139 -20.19 -1.24 7.40
N TRP A 140 -19.93 -1.48 6.10
CA TRP A 140 -19.94 -0.45 5.09
C TRP A 140 -20.80 -0.85 3.89
N SER A 141 -21.41 0.15 3.26
CA SER A 141 -22.13 0.02 2.00
C SER A 141 -21.61 1.04 1.00
N ASN A 142 -21.21 0.59 -0.19
CA ASN A 142 -20.88 1.50 -1.28
C ASN A 142 -22.16 2.14 -1.82
N MET A 143 -22.23 3.45 -1.73
CA MET A 143 -23.41 4.26 -2.12
C MET A 143 -23.28 4.85 -3.52
N GLY A 144 -22.38 4.35 -4.37
CA GLY A 144 -22.20 4.77 -5.76
C GLY A 144 -21.11 5.83 -5.96
N LEU A 145 -21.24 6.60 -7.05
CA LEU A 145 -20.25 7.58 -7.51
C LEU A 145 -18.85 6.98 -7.79
N ARG A 146 -18.77 5.69 -8.15
CA ARG A 146 -17.51 4.96 -8.35
C ARG A 146 -16.57 5.64 -9.35
N ASN A 147 -17.10 6.18 -10.42
CA ASN A 147 -16.31 6.81 -11.49
C ASN A 147 -15.74 8.19 -11.11
N THR A 148 -16.14 8.78 -9.96
CA THR A 148 -15.55 10.04 -9.49
C THR A 148 -14.09 9.89 -9.12
N GLN A 149 -13.66 8.73 -8.69
CA GLN A 149 -12.31 8.34 -8.26
C GLN A 149 -11.70 9.19 -7.12
N HIS A 150 -11.99 10.49 -7.05
CA HIS A 150 -11.45 11.37 -6.01
C HIS A 150 -12.53 12.29 -5.47
N ILE A 151 -12.85 12.12 -4.19
CA ILE A 151 -13.85 12.93 -3.47
C ILE A 151 -13.13 13.84 -2.49
N GLY A 152 -13.27 15.16 -2.68
CA GLY A 152 -12.61 16.18 -1.86
C GLY A 152 -13.35 16.51 -0.57
N LYS A 153 -14.70 16.44 -0.59
CA LYS A 153 -15.53 16.83 0.57
C LYS A 153 -16.87 16.11 0.56
N VAL A 154 -17.33 15.74 1.74
CA VAL A 154 -18.67 15.21 1.99
C VAL A 154 -19.32 16.03 3.11
N ILE A 155 -20.53 16.52 2.91
CA ILE A 155 -21.30 17.27 3.93
C ILE A 155 -22.67 16.63 4.08
N VAL A 156 -23.01 16.26 5.32
CA VAL A 156 -24.36 15.79 5.68
C VAL A 156 -25.19 16.98 6.17
N HIS A 157 -26.44 17.04 5.74
CA HIS A 157 -27.36 18.09 6.19
C HIS A 157 -27.66 17.93 7.71
N PRO A 158 -27.54 18.98 8.53
CA PRO A 158 -27.52 18.86 9.99
C PRO A 158 -28.85 18.38 10.61
N GLN A 159 -29.96 18.45 9.87
CA GLN A 159 -31.31 18.08 10.34
C GLN A 159 -31.95 16.95 9.54
N ASN A 160 -31.27 16.41 8.53
CA ASN A 160 -31.81 15.36 7.68
C ASN A 160 -30.71 14.48 7.09
N SER A 161 -30.48 13.32 7.67
CA SER A 161 -29.47 12.33 7.28
C SER A 161 -29.61 11.80 5.84
N ASP A 162 -30.78 11.97 5.21
CA ASP A 162 -31.00 11.56 3.84
C ASP A 162 -30.44 12.56 2.81
N ILE A 163 -30.10 13.77 3.26
CA ILE A 163 -29.57 14.82 2.39
C ILE A 163 -28.04 14.91 2.59
N VAL A 164 -27.30 14.57 1.54
CA VAL A 164 -25.83 14.63 1.56
C VAL A 164 -25.32 15.30 0.29
N TYR A 165 -24.28 16.10 0.43
CA TYR A 165 -23.59 16.79 -0.65
C TYR A 165 -22.16 16.24 -0.78
N VAL A 166 -21.70 16.02 -2.02
CA VAL A 166 -20.38 15.47 -2.34
C VAL A 166 -19.67 16.36 -3.35
N ALA A 167 -18.49 16.86 -3.00
CA ALA A 167 -17.58 17.55 -3.90
C ALA A 167 -16.67 16.54 -4.60
N ALA A 168 -16.88 16.32 -5.90
CA ALA A 168 -16.14 15.35 -6.70
C ALA A 168 -15.09 16.06 -7.56
N GLN A 169 -13.82 15.68 -7.37
CA GLN A 169 -12.72 16.17 -8.19
C GLN A 169 -12.61 15.43 -9.53
N GLY A 170 -13.15 14.20 -9.61
CA GLY A 170 -13.08 13.33 -10.78
C GLY A 170 -11.71 12.72 -10.98
N GLN A 171 -11.51 12.07 -12.13
CA GLN A 171 -10.25 11.45 -12.50
C GLN A 171 -9.13 12.49 -12.64
N TYR A 172 -7.91 12.15 -12.18
CA TYR A 172 -6.79 13.07 -12.23
C TYR A 172 -6.10 13.13 -13.58
N TYR A 173 -5.94 11.99 -14.24
CA TYR A 173 -5.13 11.84 -15.43
C TYR A 173 -5.89 12.05 -16.74
N THR A 174 -7.21 11.94 -16.70
CA THR A 174 -8.09 12.15 -17.85
C THR A 174 -9.20 13.13 -17.49
N ASP A 175 -9.79 13.76 -18.51
CA ASP A 175 -11.05 14.48 -18.34
C ASP A 175 -12.21 13.48 -18.25
N ASN A 176 -13.16 13.72 -17.34
CA ASN A 176 -14.39 12.95 -17.24
C ASN A 176 -15.56 13.80 -16.77
N ASP A 177 -16.76 13.38 -17.12
CA ASP A 177 -18.00 14.09 -16.77
C ASP A 177 -18.36 13.94 -15.27
N GLU A 178 -17.71 13.10 -14.51
CA GLU A 178 -18.00 12.82 -13.10
C GLU A 178 -17.59 13.95 -12.14
N ARG A 179 -17.03 15.04 -12.64
CA ARG A 179 -16.58 16.23 -11.89
C ARG A 179 -17.74 17.14 -11.53
N GLY A 180 -17.75 17.67 -10.28
CA GLY A 180 -18.77 18.63 -9.84
C GLY A 180 -19.26 18.42 -8.41
N VAL A 181 -20.45 18.95 -8.09
CA VAL A 181 -21.12 18.69 -6.82
C VAL A 181 -22.30 17.78 -7.04
N TYR A 182 -22.39 16.73 -6.24
CA TYR A 182 -23.52 15.80 -6.22
C TYR A 182 -24.36 15.98 -4.95
N LYS A 183 -25.66 15.70 -5.06
CA LYS A 183 -26.61 15.70 -3.94
C LYS A 183 -27.46 14.44 -3.97
N THR A 184 -27.68 13.84 -2.82
CA THR A 184 -28.72 12.83 -2.58
C THR A 184 -29.84 13.42 -1.73
N LEU A 185 -31.05 12.84 -1.84
CA LEU A 185 -32.22 13.15 -1.03
C LEU A 185 -32.80 11.88 -0.38
N ASP A 186 -32.14 10.74 -0.56
CA ASP A 186 -32.60 9.40 -0.18
C ASP A 186 -31.53 8.59 0.54
N GLY A 187 -30.61 9.27 1.23
CA GLY A 187 -29.56 8.65 2.03
C GLY A 187 -28.49 7.96 1.17
N GLY A 188 -28.26 8.41 -0.06
CA GLY A 188 -27.21 7.91 -0.96
C GLY A 188 -27.67 6.84 -1.95
N LYS A 189 -28.95 6.46 -1.96
CA LYS A 189 -29.47 5.46 -2.93
C LYS A 189 -29.47 5.99 -4.36
N SER A 190 -29.67 7.31 -4.53
CA SER A 190 -29.53 7.99 -5.82
C SER A 190 -28.82 9.33 -5.69
N TRP A 191 -28.12 9.75 -6.75
CA TRP A 191 -27.34 10.98 -6.79
C TRP A 191 -27.70 11.83 -7.98
N LYS A 192 -27.80 13.15 -7.75
CA LYS A 192 -28.01 14.16 -8.79
C LYS A 192 -26.83 15.11 -8.80
N LYS A 193 -26.17 15.31 -9.94
CA LYS A 193 -25.17 16.35 -10.12
C LYS A 193 -25.89 17.70 -10.13
N ILE A 194 -25.57 18.58 -9.19
CA ILE A 194 -26.23 19.89 -8.98
C ILE A 194 -25.34 21.08 -9.35
N LEU A 195 -24.00 20.87 -9.43
CA LEU A 195 -23.07 21.85 -10.00
C LEU A 195 -22.18 21.13 -11.02
N SER A 196 -22.18 21.65 -12.25
CA SER A 196 -21.29 21.23 -13.34
C SER A 196 -20.63 22.45 -13.95
N VAL A 197 -19.32 22.55 -13.87
CA VAL A 197 -18.51 23.64 -14.42
C VAL A 197 -17.71 23.11 -15.61
N LYS A 198 -17.75 23.83 -16.76
CA LYS A 198 -17.02 23.44 -17.97
C LYS A 198 -16.20 24.59 -18.54
N HIS A 199 -15.03 24.25 -19.09
CA HIS A 199 -14.24 25.13 -19.94
C HIS A 199 -14.05 24.47 -21.31
N ALA A 200 -14.73 24.99 -22.35
CA ALA A 200 -14.85 24.32 -23.64
C ALA A 200 -15.38 22.89 -23.47
N LYS A 201 -14.57 21.88 -23.80
CA LYS A 201 -14.91 20.45 -23.59
C LYS A 201 -14.40 19.87 -22.25
N ILE A 202 -13.64 20.62 -21.46
CA ILE A 202 -13.01 20.13 -20.21
C ILE A 202 -13.97 20.35 -19.05
N HIS A 203 -14.23 19.31 -18.27
CA HIS A 203 -14.97 19.35 -17.03
C HIS A 203 -14.08 19.82 -15.88
N VAL A 204 -14.63 20.59 -14.96
CA VAL A 204 -13.92 21.19 -13.83
C VAL A 204 -14.37 20.54 -12.53
N GLY A 205 -13.42 20.02 -11.75
CA GLY A 205 -13.70 19.38 -10.46
C GLY A 205 -14.05 20.39 -9.36
N VAL A 206 -14.60 19.88 -8.25
CA VAL A 206 -14.82 20.64 -7.03
C VAL A 206 -14.03 20.01 -5.91
N THR A 207 -13.17 20.80 -5.25
CA THR A 207 -12.22 20.33 -4.24
C THR A 207 -12.69 20.56 -2.83
N ASP A 208 -13.46 21.61 -2.60
CA ASP A 208 -13.94 21.99 -1.28
C ASP A 208 -15.40 22.46 -1.31
N LEU A 209 -16.07 22.31 -0.16
CA LEU A 209 -17.47 22.63 0.02
C LEU A 209 -17.70 23.01 1.49
N VAL A 210 -18.37 24.13 1.73
CA VAL A 210 -18.80 24.54 3.08
C VAL A 210 -20.27 24.91 3.08
N MET A 211 -20.95 24.67 4.21
CA MET A 211 -22.39 24.92 4.41
C MET A 211 -22.58 25.95 5.52
N ASP A 212 -23.52 26.87 5.35
CA ASP A 212 -23.96 27.78 6.42
C ASP A 212 -24.72 26.96 7.49
N PRO A 213 -24.25 26.91 8.72
CA PRO A 213 -24.89 26.11 9.77
C PRO A 213 -26.27 26.65 10.20
N ARG A 214 -26.61 27.91 9.87
CA ARG A 214 -27.92 28.51 10.14
C ARG A 214 -28.95 28.14 9.09
N ASP A 215 -28.53 28.07 7.81
CA ASP A 215 -29.38 27.69 6.67
C ASP A 215 -28.67 26.68 5.76
N PRO A 216 -28.97 25.38 5.91
CA PRO A 216 -28.36 24.33 5.11
C PRO A 216 -28.63 24.40 3.59
N ASN A 217 -29.49 25.32 3.13
CA ASN A 217 -29.65 25.58 1.71
C ASN A 217 -28.54 26.49 1.15
N VAL A 218 -27.81 27.17 2.02
CA VAL A 218 -26.69 28.05 1.63
C VAL A 218 -25.39 27.22 1.66
N LEU A 219 -24.78 27.05 0.48
CA LEU A 219 -23.50 26.37 0.34
C LEU A 219 -22.52 27.15 -0.55
N TYR A 220 -21.26 26.97 -0.29
CA TYR A 220 -20.15 27.52 -1.09
C TYR A 220 -19.29 26.37 -1.60
N ALA A 221 -18.97 26.38 -2.89
CA ALA A 221 -18.17 25.34 -3.54
C ALA A 221 -16.95 25.94 -4.25
N ALA A 222 -15.79 25.33 -4.04
CA ALA A 222 -14.53 25.71 -4.68
C ALA A 222 -14.28 24.81 -5.92
N SER A 223 -14.40 25.38 -7.11
CA SER A 223 -14.06 24.66 -8.35
C SER A 223 -12.57 24.76 -8.65
N TYR A 224 -12.00 23.70 -9.20
CA TYR A 224 -10.58 23.62 -9.53
C TYR A 224 -10.37 23.01 -10.91
N GLN A 225 -9.92 23.83 -11.85
CA GLN A 225 -9.60 23.43 -13.22
C GLN A 225 -8.17 22.88 -13.26
N ARG A 226 -8.04 21.56 -13.35
CA ARG A 226 -6.75 20.88 -13.40
C ARG A 226 -6.79 19.59 -14.18
N ILE A 227 -5.63 19.17 -14.67
CA ILE A 227 -5.39 17.86 -15.26
C ILE A 227 -3.94 17.44 -14.99
N ARG A 228 -3.73 16.15 -14.70
CA ARG A 228 -2.42 15.57 -14.56
C ARG A 228 -2.05 14.76 -15.79
N ARG A 229 -0.77 14.75 -16.13
CA ARG A 229 -0.18 13.95 -17.21
C ARG A 229 0.98 13.13 -16.63
N PRO A 230 1.42 12.04 -17.29
CA PRO A 230 2.64 11.34 -16.86
C PRO A 230 3.88 12.25 -16.77
N TRP A 231 3.93 13.30 -17.57
CA TRP A 231 5.07 14.24 -17.69
C TRP A 231 4.87 15.60 -17.02
N GLY A 232 3.79 15.80 -16.25
CA GLY A 232 3.52 17.06 -15.58
C GLY A 232 2.04 17.27 -15.26
N PHE A 233 1.69 18.48 -14.90
CA PHE A 233 0.29 18.80 -14.62
C PHE A 233 -0.03 20.28 -14.92
N SER A 234 -1.29 20.53 -15.27
CA SER A 234 -1.89 21.85 -15.34
C SER A 234 -2.71 22.06 -14.06
N ASN A 235 -2.34 23.05 -13.25
CA ASN A 235 -2.89 23.26 -11.92
C ASN A 235 -3.70 24.55 -11.76
N ALA A 236 -4.03 25.24 -12.86
CA ALA A 236 -4.84 26.44 -12.83
C ALA A 236 -5.67 26.58 -14.10
N GLY A 237 -6.73 27.41 -14.02
CA GLY A 237 -7.52 27.72 -15.19
C GLY A 237 -8.63 28.75 -14.93
N PRO A 238 -9.24 29.32 -16.01
CA PRO A 238 -10.19 30.44 -15.91
C PRO A 238 -11.55 30.04 -15.31
N LYS A 239 -11.79 28.75 -15.10
CA LYS A 239 -13.05 28.24 -14.50
C LYS A 239 -12.89 27.79 -13.06
N SER A 240 -11.70 27.88 -12.48
CA SER A 240 -11.55 27.84 -11.02
C SER A 240 -12.24 29.05 -10.41
N GLY A 241 -12.81 28.89 -9.21
CA GLY A 241 -13.50 29.97 -8.51
C GLY A 241 -14.48 29.47 -7.46
N ILE A 242 -15.08 30.39 -6.75
CA ILE A 242 -16.05 30.12 -5.68
C ILE A 242 -17.47 30.28 -6.24
N TYR A 243 -18.30 29.30 -6.00
CA TYR A 243 -19.72 29.28 -6.37
C TYR A 243 -20.57 29.23 -5.11
N LYS A 244 -21.67 30.03 -5.09
CA LYS A 244 -22.65 30.05 -3.99
C LYS A 244 -24.03 29.61 -4.48
N THR A 245 -24.71 28.83 -3.64
CA THR A 245 -26.16 28.56 -3.75
C THR A 245 -26.89 29.03 -2.51
N THR A 246 -28.16 29.40 -2.63
CA THR A 246 -29.06 29.76 -1.50
C THR A 246 -30.37 28.96 -1.56
N ASP A 247 -30.45 27.94 -2.38
CA ASP A 247 -31.66 27.13 -2.64
C ASP A 247 -31.36 25.61 -2.63
N GLY A 248 -30.33 25.22 -1.89
CA GLY A 248 -29.91 23.82 -1.75
C GLY A 248 -29.36 23.21 -3.04
N GLY A 249 -28.76 24.04 -3.88
CA GLY A 249 -28.06 23.59 -5.09
C GLY A 249 -28.93 23.56 -6.34
N LYS A 250 -30.13 24.16 -6.34
CA LYS A 250 -30.95 24.29 -7.58
C LYS A 250 -30.31 25.30 -8.53
N LYS A 251 -29.75 26.39 -8.01
CA LYS A 251 -29.04 27.42 -8.76
C LYS A 251 -27.72 27.78 -8.07
N TRP A 252 -26.67 27.92 -8.87
CA TRP A 252 -25.35 28.35 -8.42
C TRP A 252 -24.92 29.64 -9.12
N VAL A 253 -24.28 30.54 -8.38
CA VAL A 253 -23.76 31.81 -8.87
C VAL A 253 -22.27 31.86 -8.58
N LYS A 254 -21.43 32.13 -9.59
CA LYS A 254 -19.97 32.35 -9.39
C LYS A 254 -19.80 33.72 -8.71
N LEU A 255 -19.07 33.74 -7.59
CA LEU A 255 -18.73 34.95 -6.86
C LEU A 255 -17.55 35.66 -7.55
N SER A 256 -17.57 37.02 -7.53
CA SER A 256 -16.54 37.81 -8.21
C SER A 256 -16.21 39.14 -7.53
N ARG A 257 -17.10 39.67 -6.70
CA ARG A 257 -16.89 41.01 -6.10
C ARG A 257 -15.73 40.96 -5.07
N GLY A 258 -14.61 41.60 -5.43
CA GLY A 258 -13.41 41.64 -4.59
C GLY A 258 -12.55 40.37 -4.66
N LEU A 259 -12.92 39.38 -5.46
CA LEU A 259 -12.12 38.16 -5.73
C LEU A 259 -11.26 38.33 -6.99
N PRO A 260 -10.13 37.64 -7.08
CA PRO A 260 -9.29 37.64 -8.27
C PRO A 260 -9.98 36.94 -9.45
N SER A 261 -9.52 37.27 -10.63
CA SER A 261 -10.02 36.66 -11.87
C SER A 261 -8.85 36.14 -12.74
N GLY A 262 -9.17 35.43 -13.81
CA GLY A 262 -8.15 34.89 -14.72
C GLY A 262 -7.79 33.46 -14.38
N LEU A 263 -6.51 33.15 -14.27
CA LEU A 263 -5.96 31.79 -14.09
C LEU A 263 -5.82 31.48 -12.59
N LEU A 264 -6.85 30.85 -12.02
CA LEU A 264 -6.85 30.47 -10.60
C LEU A 264 -6.59 28.98 -10.45
N GLY A 265 -5.80 28.64 -9.44
CA GLY A 265 -5.50 27.29 -9.03
C GLY A 265 -6.50 26.73 -8.00
N LYS A 266 -5.98 26.00 -7.01
CA LYS A 266 -6.77 25.40 -5.94
C LYS A 266 -7.27 26.49 -4.97
N ILE A 267 -8.48 26.28 -4.43
CA ILE A 267 -9.12 27.17 -3.49
C ILE A 267 -9.57 26.36 -2.28
N GLY A 268 -9.17 26.79 -1.08
CA GLY A 268 -9.69 26.29 0.19
C GLY A 268 -10.67 27.27 0.80
N LEU A 269 -11.70 26.77 1.49
CA LEU A 269 -12.79 27.55 2.08
C LEU A 269 -12.90 27.26 3.59
N ALA A 270 -13.19 28.33 4.38
CA ALA A 270 -13.61 28.20 5.76
C ALA A 270 -14.78 29.15 6.05
N ILE A 271 -15.70 28.70 6.88
CA ILE A 271 -16.83 29.50 7.38
C ILE A 271 -16.74 29.54 8.91
N TYR A 272 -16.92 30.73 9.50
CA TYR A 272 -16.92 30.84 10.95
C TYR A 272 -18.28 30.40 11.51
N PRO A 273 -18.33 29.35 12.36
CA PRO A 273 -19.61 28.72 12.70
C PRO A 273 -20.53 29.59 13.58
N ASN A 274 -19.95 30.49 14.39
CA ASN A 274 -20.72 31.36 15.29
C ASN A 274 -21.26 32.62 14.61
N ASP A 275 -20.66 33.02 13.48
CA ASP A 275 -21.17 34.06 12.58
C ASP A 275 -20.86 33.68 11.13
N PRO A 276 -21.74 32.93 10.47
CA PRO A 276 -21.50 32.41 9.11
C PRO A 276 -21.49 33.49 8.01
N ASP A 277 -21.70 34.75 8.32
CA ASP A 277 -21.46 35.87 7.42
C ASP A 277 -19.96 36.06 7.17
N ILE A 278 -19.14 35.55 8.09
CA ILE A 278 -17.68 35.58 8.01
C ILE A 278 -17.18 34.32 7.31
N LEU A 279 -16.55 34.51 6.15
CA LEU A 279 -15.88 33.45 5.39
C LEU A 279 -14.44 33.84 5.11
N TYR A 280 -13.63 32.79 4.98
CA TYR A 280 -12.27 32.89 4.49
C TYR A 280 -12.07 32.02 3.27
N ALA A 281 -11.21 32.47 2.35
CA ALA A 281 -10.75 31.69 1.22
C ALA A 281 -9.24 31.87 1.03
N ILE A 282 -8.51 30.76 0.85
CA ILE A 282 -7.14 30.82 0.30
C ILE A 282 -7.24 30.49 -1.17
N ILE A 283 -6.69 31.35 -2.03
CA ILE A 283 -6.78 31.24 -3.49
C ILE A 283 -5.37 31.23 -4.09
N GLU A 284 -5.02 30.16 -4.80
CA GLU A 284 -3.83 30.17 -5.66
C GLU A 284 -4.12 31.03 -6.89
N ASP A 285 -3.46 32.17 -6.97
CA ASP A 285 -3.52 33.07 -8.14
C ASP A 285 -2.29 32.80 -9.03
N ALA A 286 -2.51 32.04 -10.09
CA ALA A 286 -1.48 31.65 -11.04
C ALA A 286 -1.24 32.67 -12.17
N ASN A 287 -1.92 33.80 -12.13
CA ASN A 287 -1.60 34.93 -13.02
C ASN A 287 -0.19 35.47 -12.73
N SER A 288 0.47 35.99 -13.74
CA SER A 288 1.74 36.68 -13.57
C SER A 288 1.56 38.18 -13.93
N PRO A 289 2.06 39.10 -13.09
CA PRO A 289 2.07 40.53 -13.44
C PRO A 289 2.94 40.84 -14.65
N GLU A 290 3.88 39.97 -15.00
CA GLU A 290 4.87 40.15 -16.07
C GLU A 290 4.52 39.41 -17.37
N MET A 291 3.35 38.74 -17.44
CA MET A 291 2.91 38.00 -18.61
C MET A 291 1.46 38.32 -18.96
N SER A 292 1.12 38.22 -20.23
CA SER A 292 -0.27 38.22 -20.65
C SER A 292 -0.99 36.93 -20.21
N PHE A 293 -2.32 37.00 -20.16
CA PHE A 293 -3.15 35.81 -19.90
C PHE A 293 -2.85 34.66 -20.86
N ASP A 294 -2.73 34.97 -22.18
CA ASP A 294 -2.53 33.95 -23.19
C ASP A 294 -1.16 33.26 -23.08
N GLU A 295 -0.10 34.01 -22.83
CA GLU A 295 1.24 33.46 -22.60
C GLU A 295 1.25 32.50 -21.41
N ARG A 296 0.71 32.95 -20.27
CA ARG A 296 0.66 32.12 -19.05
C ARG A 296 -0.25 30.90 -19.23
N TRP A 297 -1.38 31.07 -19.92
CA TRP A 297 -2.30 29.96 -20.19
C TRP A 297 -1.67 28.90 -21.10
N ILE A 298 -0.88 29.28 -22.08
CA ILE A 298 -0.11 28.34 -22.92
C ILE A 298 0.88 27.52 -22.08
N GLU A 299 1.62 28.15 -21.14
CA GLU A 299 2.51 27.43 -20.24
C GLU A 299 1.74 26.40 -19.41
N ILE A 300 0.63 26.79 -18.77
CA ILE A 300 -0.22 25.91 -17.97
C ILE A 300 -0.74 24.72 -18.78
N GLN A 301 -1.26 24.98 -20.00
CA GLN A 301 -1.76 23.90 -20.87
C GLN A 301 -0.70 22.90 -21.28
N ASN A 302 0.54 23.36 -21.44
CA ASN A 302 1.69 22.52 -21.76
C ASN A 302 2.37 21.91 -20.52
N CYS A 303 1.75 22.00 -19.35
CA CYS A 303 2.27 21.50 -18.08
C CYS A 303 3.66 22.08 -17.73
N LYS A 304 3.92 23.33 -18.09
CA LYS A 304 5.20 24.00 -17.81
C LYS A 304 5.09 24.90 -16.57
N PRO A 305 6.16 25.01 -15.77
CA PRO A 305 6.24 26.00 -14.71
C PRO A 305 6.08 27.41 -15.28
N SER A 306 5.76 28.38 -14.45
CA SER A 306 5.77 29.77 -14.87
C SER A 306 7.19 30.24 -15.13
N SER A 307 7.42 30.83 -16.29
CA SER A 307 8.71 31.45 -16.63
C SER A 307 8.92 32.81 -15.95
N LYS A 308 7.87 33.33 -15.30
CA LYS A 308 7.86 34.58 -14.55
C LYS A 308 7.20 34.40 -13.18
N PRO A 309 7.47 35.29 -12.21
CA PRO A 309 6.79 35.23 -10.91
C PRO A 309 5.26 35.29 -11.05
N THR A 310 4.56 34.51 -10.26
CA THR A 310 3.09 34.52 -10.14
C THR A 310 2.65 35.28 -8.87
N VAL A 311 1.38 35.64 -8.78
CA VAL A 311 0.82 36.30 -7.61
C VAL A 311 0.91 35.38 -6.36
N GLY A 312 0.63 34.09 -6.50
CA GLY A 312 0.74 33.08 -5.42
C GLY A 312 -0.53 32.89 -4.61
N ASN A 313 -0.39 32.45 -3.38
CA ASN A 313 -1.52 32.10 -2.51
C ASN A 313 -1.94 33.29 -1.66
N ILE A 314 -3.12 33.82 -1.92
CA ILE A 314 -3.66 35.00 -1.25
C ILE A 314 -4.87 34.59 -0.41
N VAL A 315 -4.95 35.12 0.82
CA VAL A 315 -6.11 34.94 1.69
C VAL A 315 -7.10 36.10 1.51
N TYR A 316 -8.33 35.72 1.29
CA TYR A 316 -9.49 36.65 1.16
C TYR A 316 -10.45 36.40 2.31
N ARG A 317 -11.14 37.47 2.75
CA ARG A 317 -12.21 37.45 3.76
C ARG A 317 -13.48 38.12 3.23
N SER A 318 -14.60 37.60 3.65
CA SER A 318 -15.93 38.23 3.52
C SER A 318 -16.55 38.38 4.91
N ASP A 319 -17.28 39.45 5.12
CA ASP A 319 -18.05 39.73 6.33
C ASP A 319 -19.56 39.87 6.03
N ASP A 320 -20.01 39.46 4.84
CA ASP A 320 -21.40 39.62 4.35
C ASP A 320 -21.91 38.36 3.63
N ALA A 321 -21.59 37.19 4.16
CA ALA A 321 -21.97 35.90 3.60
C ALA A 321 -21.50 35.71 2.13
N GLY A 322 -20.34 36.25 1.79
CA GLY A 322 -19.70 36.09 0.48
C GLY A 322 -20.29 37.00 -0.63
N ILE A 323 -21.06 38.02 -0.29
CA ILE A 323 -21.55 39.00 -1.27
C ILE A 323 -20.38 39.85 -1.80
N THR A 324 -19.53 40.30 -0.88
CA THR A 324 -18.28 40.99 -1.19
C THR A 324 -17.10 40.36 -0.47
N TRP A 325 -15.93 40.43 -1.09
CA TRP A 325 -14.67 39.92 -0.55
C TRP A 325 -13.60 40.99 -0.59
N TYR A 326 -12.67 40.94 0.31
CA TYR A 326 -11.48 41.76 0.30
C TYR A 326 -10.23 40.89 0.57
N GLN A 327 -9.12 41.30 0.01
CA GLN A 327 -7.82 40.69 0.25
C GLN A 327 -7.44 40.95 1.70
N ALA A 328 -7.28 39.87 2.49
CA ALA A 328 -6.91 39.96 3.89
C ALA A 328 -5.39 39.91 4.07
N SER A 329 -4.65 39.07 3.35
CA SER A 329 -3.20 38.96 3.44
C SER A 329 -2.48 39.97 2.55
N GLU A 330 -1.41 40.61 3.03
CA GLU A 330 -0.59 41.51 2.22
C GLU A 330 0.28 40.79 1.18
N GLY A 331 0.54 39.51 1.35
CA GLY A 331 1.40 38.69 0.51
C GLY A 331 1.00 37.23 0.47
N ASN A 332 1.88 36.45 -0.13
CA ASN A 332 1.74 35.01 -0.29
C ASN A 332 1.74 34.28 1.08
N VAL A 333 0.79 33.37 1.30
CA VAL A 333 0.64 32.57 2.52
C VAL A 333 0.70 31.10 2.18
N GLY A 334 1.48 30.33 2.92
CA GLY A 334 1.69 28.91 2.65
C GLY A 334 2.44 28.65 1.35
N GLY A 335 2.41 27.42 0.85
CA GLY A 335 3.08 26.98 -0.37
C GLY A 335 2.28 25.91 -1.11
N ARG A 336 2.69 25.54 -2.32
CA ARG A 336 2.21 24.39 -3.13
C ARG A 336 0.70 24.11 -3.01
N SER A 337 -0.17 25.06 -3.32
CA SER A 337 -1.63 24.92 -3.15
C SER A 337 -2.23 23.74 -3.89
N ASN A 338 -1.63 23.31 -4.99
CA ASN A 338 -2.03 22.09 -5.69
C ASN A 338 -2.02 20.85 -4.78
N TYR A 339 -1.13 20.81 -3.77
CA TYR A 339 -0.98 19.70 -2.83
C TYR A 339 -1.64 20.01 -1.47
N TYR A 340 -1.47 21.22 -0.95
CA TYR A 340 -2.09 21.69 0.29
C TYR A 340 -3.34 22.54 0.04
N GLY A 341 -3.39 23.74 0.61
CA GLY A 341 -4.40 24.76 0.36
C GLY A 341 -5.66 24.60 1.18
N GLN A 342 -5.54 24.10 2.41
CA GLN A 342 -6.60 24.17 3.39
C GLN A 342 -6.44 25.40 4.26
N ILE A 343 -7.57 26.07 4.53
CA ILE A 343 -7.70 27.19 5.45
C ILE A 343 -8.71 26.83 6.53
N ILE A 344 -8.38 27.08 7.78
CA ILE A 344 -9.23 26.76 8.93
C ILE A 344 -9.38 28.01 9.79
N VAL A 345 -10.60 28.41 10.09
CA VAL A 345 -10.89 29.43 11.10
C VAL A 345 -11.12 28.75 12.44
N ASP A 346 -10.53 29.31 13.52
CA ASP A 346 -10.77 28.82 14.87
C ASP A 346 -12.27 28.95 15.20
N PRO A 347 -12.95 27.85 15.60
CA PRO A 347 -14.39 27.87 15.84
C PRO A 347 -14.83 28.80 16.97
N ASN A 348 -13.89 29.25 17.82
CA ASN A 348 -14.16 30.12 18.95
C ASN A 348 -13.70 31.57 18.74
N ASN A 349 -12.95 31.86 17.64
CA ASN A 349 -12.43 33.21 17.36
C ASN A 349 -12.23 33.42 15.84
N ASP A 350 -13.08 34.26 15.25
CA ASP A 350 -13.05 34.59 13.81
C ASP A 350 -11.74 35.22 13.33
N LYS A 351 -10.92 35.78 14.24
CA LYS A 351 -9.65 36.42 13.89
C LYS A 351 -8.46 35.46 13.87
N ILE A 352 -8.63 34.24 14.41
CA ILE A 352 -7.60 33.23 14.40
C ILE A 352 -7.84 32.32 13.19
N VAL A 353 -6.88 32.29 12.27
CA VAL A 353 -6.97 31.57 11.02
C VAL A 353 -5.67 30.80 10.79
N TYR A 354 -5.79 29.53 10.37
CA TYR A 354 -4.66 28.68 10.04
C TYR A 354 -4.65 28.35 8.55
N VAL A 355 -3.48 28.32 7.94
CA VAL A 355 -3.24 27.84 6.59
C VAL A 355 -2.28 26.67 6.66
N LEU A 356 -2.70 25.53 6.08
CA LEU A 356 -1.92 24.29 6.07
C LEU A 356 -1.08 24.23 4.79
N SER A 357 0.19 23.96 4.98
CA SER A 357 1.17 23.77 3.91
C SER A 357 2.32 22.88 4.41
N GLU A 358 3.52 23.01 3.84
CA GLU A 358 4.76 22.41 4.39
C GLU A 358 4.92 22.75 5.88
N LYS A 359 4.42 23.92 6.27
CA LYS A 359 4.31 24.38 7.64
C LYS A 359 2.88 24.81 7.89
N VAL A 360 2.52 25.02 9.14
CA VAL A 360 1.23 25.64 9.49
C VAL A 360 1.45 27.11 9.77
N ASP A 361 0.83 27.98 8.98
CA ASP A 361 0.83 29.41 9.21
C ASP A 361 -0.42 29.83 9.99
N ILE A 362 -0.27 30.80 10.89
CA ILE A 362 -1.36 31.36 11.70
C ILE A 362 -1.43 32.87 11.55
N SER A 363 -2.65 33.38 11.41
CA SER A 363 -3.01 34.75 11.62
C SER A 363 -3.81 34.89 12.94
N LYS A 364 -3.60 35.98 13.67
CA LYS A 364 -4.36 36.34 14.90
C LYS A 364 -5.11 37.67 14.76
N ASP A 365 -5.13 38.21 13.55
CA ASP A 365 -5.70 39.52 13.24
C ASP A 365 -6.57 39.50 11.97
N ALA A 366 -7.33 38.41 11.83
CA ALA A 366 -8.27 38.20 10.71
C ALA A 366 -7.60 38.11 9.34
N GLY A 367 -6.42 37.54 9.26
CA GLY A 367 -5.72 37.25 8.01
C GLY A 367 -4.76 38.36 7.54
N LYS A 368 -4.55 39.42 8.33
CA LYS A 368 -3.70 40.56 7.92
C LYS A 368 -2.23 40.22 8.01
N THR A 369 -1.79 39.69 9.16
CA THR A 369 -0.40 39.31 9.38
C THR A 369 -0.33 37.78 9.65
N TRP A 370 0.78 37.18 9.24
CA TRP A 370 0.98 35.74 9.31
C TRP A 370 2.32 35.43 9.98
N SER A 371 2.32 34.36 10.75
CA SER A 371 3.52 33.78 11.36
C SER A 371 3.39 32.28 11.41
N ARG A 372 4.48 31.58 11.69
CA ARG A 372 4.44 30.15 11.93
C ARG A 372 3.62 29.83 13.19
N ALA A 373 2.68 28.90 13.10
CA ALA A 373 1.82 28.52 14.23
C ALA A 373 2.60 27.69 15.27
N PHE A 374 3.33 26.67 14.81
CA PHE A 374 4.12 25.75 15.63
C PHE A 374 5.21 25.07 14.79
N GLU A 375 6.23 24.54 15.45
CA GLU A 375 7.37 23.88 14.81
C GLU A 375 7.14 22.38 14.58
N TYR A 376 5.97 21.86 14.86
CA TYR A 376 5.61 20.48 14.75
C TYR A 376 4.89 20.17 13.42
N GLY A 377 5.00 18.91 12.96
CA GLY A 377 4.43 18.46 11.69
C GLY A 377 5.33 18.83 10.50
N GLY A 378 4.87 18.49 9.34
CA GLY A 378 5.47 18.80 8.03
C GLY A 378 4.58 18.26 6.94
N ASP A 379 4.38 19.03 5.88
CA ASP A 379 3.44 18.67 4.81
C ASP A 379 2.04 18.38 5.37
N ASN A 380 1.39 19.44 5.92
CA ASN A 380 0.19 19.32 6.73
C ASN A 380 -1.08 19.34 5.86
N HIS A 381 -2.04 18.43 6.14
CA HIS A 381 -3.22 18.23 5.32
C HIS A 381 -4.55 18.47 6.02
N VAL A 382 -4.62 18.24 7.32
CA VAL A 382 -5.84 18.41 8.10
C VAL A 382 -5.53 18.89 9.50
N LEU A 383 -6.29 19.88 9.97
CA LEU A 383 -6.28 20.35 11.35
C LEU A 383 -7.72 20.38 11.86
N TRP A 384 -7.99 19.64 12.92
CA TRP A 384 -9.21 19.74 13.67
C TRP A 384 -8.95 20.54 14.95
N ILE A 385 -9.86 21.47 15.27
CA ILE A 385 -9.84 22.30 16.48
C ILE A 385 -11.14 22.04 17.23
N ASN A 386 -11.06 21.74 18.50
CA ASN A 386 -12.23 21.48 19.33
C ASN A 386 -13.13 22.73 19.38
N PRO A 387 -14.41 22.63 18.99
CA PRO A 387 -15.34 23.76 18.94
C PRO A 387 -15.69 24.34 20.32
N THR A 388 -15.33 23.68 21.41
CA THR A 388 -15.56 24.15 22.78
C THR A 388 -14.26 24.54 23.52
N ASP A 389 -13.08 24.14 22.99
CA ASP A 389 -11.78 24.45 23.59
C ASP A 389 -10.68 24.42 22.51
N SER A 390 -10.32 25.59 21.98
CA SER A 390 -9.29 25.72 20.91
C SER A 390 -7.89 25.26 21.34
N ARG A 391 -7.67 24.91 22.60
CA ARG A 391 -6.39 24.30 23.04
C ARG A 391 -6.27 22.86 22.60
N HIS A 392 -7.40 22.17 22.45
CA HIS A 392 -7.43 20.78 21.98
C HIS A 392 -7.47 20.74 20.45
N MET A 393 -6.42 20.20 19.86
CA MET A 393 -6.22 20.13 18.42
C MET A 393 -5.75 18.73 18.01
N ILE A 394 -6.10 18.31 16.79
CA ILE A 394 -5.55 17.12 16.13
C ILE A 394 -5.05 17.54 14.75
N LEU A 395 -3.77 17.27 14.45
CA LEU A 395 -3.10 17.61 13.20
C LEU A 395 -2.73 16.33 12.45
N GLY A 396 -3.09 16.26 11.18
CA GLY A 396 -2.66 15.19 10.24
C GLY A 396 -1.73 15.75 9.17
N TYR A 397 -0.69 14.98 8.85
CA TYR A 397 0.41 15.35 7.94
C TYR A 397 0.96 14.14 7.19
N ASP A 398 1.99 14.31 6.34
CA ASP A 398 2.47 13.24 5.44
C ASP A 398 3.03 11.99 6.16
N TYR A 399 3.48 12.12 7.38
CA TYR A 399 4.04 11.01 8.16
C TYR A 399 3.32 10.78 9.48
N GLY A 400 1.97 10.91 9.47
CA GLY A 400 1.11 10.51 10.57
C GLY A 400 0.22 11.63 11.11
N PHE A 401 -0.05 11.60 12.41
CA PHE A 401 -0.88 12.59 13.08
C PHE A 401 -0.54 12.69 14.57
N ALA A 402 -0.94 13.82 15.16
CA ALA A 402 -0.66 14.13 16.54
C ALA A 402 -1.79 14.96 17.16
N ARG A 403 -1.87 14.96 18.49
CA ARG A 403 -2.81 15.81 19.26
C ARG A 403 -2.08 16.78 20.17
N SER A 404 -2.71 17.92 20.43
CA SER A 404 -2.27 18.93 21.36
C SER A 404 -3.42 19.34 22.28
N TYR A 405 -3.09 19.76 23.52
CA TYR A 405 -4.03 20.34 24.49
C TYR A 405 -3.64 21.75 24.96
N ASP A 406 -2.72 22.38 24.25
CA ASP A 406 -2.17 23.69 24.61
C ASP A 406 -2.00 24.63 23.40
N SER A 407 -2.91 24.51 22.42
CA SER A 407 -2.91 25.28 21.18
C SER A 407 -1.67 25.05 20.33
N GLY A 408 -1.17 23.81 20.26
CA GLY A 408 -0.04 23.42 19.43
C GLY A 408 1.34 23.74 19.98
N LYS A 409 1.46 24.14 21.27
CA LYS A 409 2.78 24.34 21.89
C LYS A 409 3.52 23.01 22.11
N ASN A 410 2.77 21.97 22.52
CA ASN A 410 3.27 20.61 22.67
C ASN A 410 2.34 19.64 21.93
N TRP A 411 2.95 18.62 21.34
CA TRP A 411 2.24 17.60 20.54
C TRP A 411 2.56 16.20 21.05
N ILE A 412 1.55 15.35 21.07
CA ILE A 412 1.67 13.92 21.34
C ILE A 412 1.46 13.20 20.01
N HIS A 413 2.51 12.62 19.48
CA HIS A 413 2.46 11.81 18.26
C HIS A 413 1.82 10.45 18.55
N PHE A 414 1.12 9.89 17.56
CA PHE A 414 0.53 8.58 17.67
C PHE A 414 1.43 7.55 16.98
N ASP A 415 2.00 6.63 17.74
CA ASP A 415 2.87 5.55 17.26
C ASP A 415 2.17 4.16 17.30
N ASN A 416 0.84 4.14 17.46
CA ASN A 416 0.04 2.94 17.64
C ASN A 416 -0.84 2.57 16.44
N VAL A 417 -0.52 3.08 15.27
CA VAL A 417 -1.11 2.71 13.98
C VAL A 417 -0.02 2.32 13.00
N SER A 418 -0.27 1.30 12.18
CA SER A 418 0.66 0.90 11.12
C SER A 418 0.34 1.69 9.86
N LEU A 419 1.11 2.74 9.61
CA LEU A 419 1.01 3.55 8.39
C LEU A 419 2.40 3.72 7.78
N ALA A 420 2.60 3.20 6.57
CA ALA A 420 3.86 3.36 5.83
C ALA A 420 3.64 3.19 4.33
N GLN A 421 4.14 4.13 3.53
CA GLN A 421 3.96 4.17 2.08
C GLN A 421 5.23 3.67 1.38
N LEU A 422 5.40 2.35 1.26
CA LEU A 422 6.56 1.75 0.61
C LEU A 422 6.50 1.93 -0.91
N TYR A 423 7.62 2.32 -1.52
CA TYR A 423 7.85 2.33 -2.97
C TYR A 423 8.53 1.05 -3.46
N ALA A 424 9.55 0.61 -2.74
CA ALA A 424 10.30 -0.59 -3.06
C ALA A 424 10.79 -1.27 -1.79
N ILE A 425 11.08 -2.57 -1.87
CA ILE A 425 11.55 -3.39 -0.75
C ILE A 425 12.75 -4.24 -1.15
N ASN A 426 13.52 -4.65 -0.15
CA ASN A 426 14.60 -5.63 -0.28
C ASN A 426 14.82 -6.36 1.04
N PHE A 427 15.77 -7.30 1.06
CA PHE A 427 16.18 -8.07 2.24
C PHE A 427 17.69 -8.35 2.20
N ASP A 428 18.26 -8.75 3.36
CA ASP A 428 19.61 -9.28 3.44
C ASP A 428 19.61 -10.81 3.63
N MET A 429 20.82 -11.39 3.67
CA MET A 429 21.02 -12.83 3.90
C MET A 429 21.45 -13.16 5.33
N ASP A 430 21.34 -12.23 6.27
CA ASP A 430 21.63 -12.45 7.70
C ASP A 430 20.61 -13.46 8.31
N PHE A 431 20.84 -13.89 9.53
CA PHE A 431 19.88 -14.74 10.24
C PHE A 431 19.65 -14.24 11.67
N PRO A 432 18.41 -13.93 12.06
CA PRO A 432 17.28 -13.69 11.17
C PRO A 432 17.58 -12.60 10.13
N TYR A 433 16.95 -12.68 8.95
CA TYR A 433 17.17 -11.66 7.92
C TYR A 433 16.47 -10.35 8.26
N ASN A 434 16.97 -9.26 7.70
CA ASN A 434 16.30 -7.97 7.79
C ASN A 434 15.59 -7.64 6.48
N VAL A 435 14.49 -6.90 6.61
CA VAL A 435 13.79 -6.25 5.50
C VAL A 435 14.22 -4.80 5.41
N TYR A 436 14.24 -4.28 4.19
CA TYR A 436 14.57 -2.90 3.87
C TYR A 436 13.47 -2.31 3.03
N GLY A 437 13.03 -1.08 3.33
CA GLY A 437 11.98 -0.40 2.59
C GLY A 437 12.25 1.08 2.37
N GLY A 438 12.14 1.50 1.13
CA GLY A 438 12.12 2.90 0.75
C GLY A 438 10.70 3.43 0.82
N MET A 439 10.48 4.48 1.63
CA MET A 439 9.17 5.04 1.91
C MET A 439 9.03 6.46 1.38
N GLN A 440 7.83 6.78 0.95
CA GLN A 440 7.46 8.15 0.63
C GLN A 440 7.55 9.02 1.89
N ASP A 441 8.16 10.20 1.75
CA ASP A 441 8.29 11.26 2.76
C ASP A 441 9.01 10.83 4.06
N PHE A 442 9.43 9.56 4.21
CA PHE A 442 9.98 9.03 5.46
C PHE A 442 11.32 8.28 5.29
N GLY A 443 11.93 8.32 4.12
CA GLY A 443 13.25 7.76 3.85
C GLY A 443 13.30 6.25 3.70
N THR A 444 14.49 5.68 3.88
CA THR A 444 14.73 4.24 3.83
C THR A 444 14.92 3.70 5.24
N TRP A 445 14.22 2.62 5.56
CA TRP A 445 14.25 1.94 6.86
C TRP A 445 14.64 0.48 6.73
N LYS A 446 15.29 -0.04 7.78
CA LYS A 446 15.67 -1.42 7.98
C LYS A 446 14.99 -1.94 9.24
N GLY A 447 14.46 -3.15 9.20
CA GLY A 447 13.90 -3.82 10.37
C GLY A 447 14.05 -5.33 10.29
N PRO A 448 13.92 -6.07 11.42
CA PRO A 448 14.04 -7.52 11.42
C PRO A 448 12.79 -8.20 10.88
N SER A 449 12.95 -9.30 10.14
CA SER A 449 11.83 -10.17 9.75
C SER A 449 11.26 -10.93 10.94
N ILE A 450 12.07 -11.16 11.95
CA ILE A 450 11.76 -11.88 13.20
C ILE A 450 12.56 -11.26 14.32
N LYS A 451 11.93 -11.04 15.47
CA LYS A 451 12.65 -10.61 16.69
C LYS A 451 13.02 -11.81 17.52
N LYS A 452 14.31 -11.90 17.89
CA LYS A 452 14.83 -12.93 18.77
C LYS A 452 14.11 -12.91 20.13
N GLY A 453 13.88 -14.07 20.74
CA GLY A 453 13.25 -14.17 22.06
C GLY A 453 11.73 -14.01 22.06
N ARG A 454 11.04 -14.10 20.94
CA ARG A 454 9.56 -14.05 20.78
C ARG A 454 8.87 -12.74 21.15
N PHE A 455 9.61 -11.66 21.33
CA PHE A 455 9.00 -10.36 21.54
C PHE A 455 8.39 -9.83 20.24
N PRO A 456 7.32 -9.01 20.30
CA PRO A 456 6.83 -8.31 19.13
C PRO A 456 7.92 -7.36 18.58
N ILE A 457 7.88 -7.12 17.29
CA ILE A 457 8.77 -6.16 16.64
C ILE A 457 8.27 -4.75 16.99
N ARG A 458 9.16 -3.93 17.56
CA ARG A 458 8.82 -2.59 18.03
C ARG A 458 9.59 -1.52 17.27
N PHE A 459 9.27 -0.24 17.52
CA PHE A 459 9.92 0.88 16.87
C PHE A 459 11.46 0.87 17.04
N GLU A 460 11.96 0.55 18.22
CA GLU A 460 13.40 0.49 18.51
C GLU A 460 14.15 -0.62 17.74
N ASP A 461 13.43 -1.54 17.11
CA ASP A 461 14.01 -2.58 16.25
C ASP A 461 14.21 -2.11 14.80
N TRP A 462 13.67 -0.93 14.47
CA TRP A 462 13.78 -0.32 13.16
C TRP A 462 14.84 0.76 13.12
N GLU A 463 15.67 0.73 12.08
CA GLU A 463 16.79 1.65 11.86
C GLU A 463 16.50 2.54 10.64
N HIS A 464 16.61 3.87 10.82
CA HIS A 464 16.55 4.82 9.72
C HIS A 464 17.90 4.88 8.99
N VAL A 465 17.89 4.56 7.70
CA VAL A 465 19.13 4.41 6.89
C VAL A 465 19.43 5.64 6.04
N LEU A 466 18.41 6.19 5.36
CA LEU A 466 18.55 7.32 4.43
C LEU A 466 17.32 8.22 4.52
N GLY A 467 17.51 9.54 4.56
CA GLY A 467 16.41 10.52 4.52
C GLY A 467 15.93 10.84 3.11
N GLY A 468 14.94 11.74 3.02
CA GLY A 468 14.23 12.09 1.78
C GLY A 468 13.09 11.11 1.49
N ASP A 469 12.61 11.04 0.23
CA ASP A 469 11.81 9.90 -0.22
C ASP A 469 12.76 8.74 -0.48
N GLY A 470 12.55 7.60 0.18
CA GLY A 470 13.31 6.37 -0.07
C GLY A 470 12.71 5.59 -1.23
N PHE A 471 13.58 5.05 -2.10
CA PHE A 471 13.16 4.24 -3.25
C PHE A 471 13.85 2.88 -3.26
N TYR A 472 14.49 2.51 -4.38
CA TYR A 472 15.20 1.25 -4.47
C TYR A 472 16.39 1.21 -3.51
N MET A 473 16.61 0.05 -2.93
CA MET A 473 17.79 -0.27 -2.14
C MET A 473 18.20 -1.71 -2.42
N HIS A 474 19.50 -1.99 -2.32
CA HIS A 474 20.04 -3.33 -2.47
C HIS A 474 21.13 -3.59 -1.45
N VAL A 475 21.03 -4.71 -0.76
CA VAL A 475 22.10 -5.25 0.08
C VAL A 475 22.94 -6.17 -0.77
N ASP A 476 24.26 -6.13 -0.62
CA ASP A 476 25.14 -7.09 -1.27
C ASP A 476 24.82 -8.50 -0.71
N PRO A 477 24.34 -9.46 -1.55
CA PRO A 477 23.91 -10.76 -1.07
C PRO A 477 25.07 -11.64 -0.54
N THR A 478 26.33 -11.23 -0.78
CA THR A 478 27.53 -11.93 -0.34
C THR A 478 28.18 -11.31 0.90
N ASP A 479 27.83 -10.05 1.20
CA ASP A 479 28.34 -9.31 2.37
C ASP A 479 27.35 -8.21 2.75
N SER A 480 26.47 -8.48 3.71
CA SER A 480 25.44 -7.56 4.22
C SER A 480 25.98 -6.24 4.78
N ARG A 481 27.30 -6.12 4.95
CA ARG A 481 27.97 -4.85 5.28
C ARG A 481 27.63 -3.74 4.26
N TRP A 482 27.51 -4.11 2.98
CA TRP A 482 27.33 -3.13 1.91
C TRP A 482 25.86 -2.97 1.53
N LEU A 483 25.34 -1.80 1.84
CA LEU A 483 23.97 -1.38 1.50
C LEU A 483 24.02 -0.21 0.53
N TYR A 484 23.30 -0.33 -0.58
CA TYR A 484 23.12 0.71 -1.57
C TYR A 484 21.69 1.25 -1.44
N CYS A 485 21.54 2.55 -1.26
CA CYS A 485 20.24 3.22 -1.12
C CYS A 485 20.16 4.44 -2.00
N GLN A 486 18.97 4.76 -2.42
CA GLN A 486 18.75 5.94 -3.24
C GLN A 486 17.59 6.79 -2.70
N ALA A 487 17.72 8.11 -2.85
CA ALA A 487 16.67 9.11 -2.73
C ALA A 487 16.14 9.51 -4.11
N GLN A 488 15.37 10.61 -4.18
CA GLN A 488 14.73 11.10 -5.40
C GLN A 488 15.73 11.30 -6.54
N PHE A 489 15.27 11.07 -7.78
CA PHE A 489 16.05 11.33 -9.01
C PHE A 489 17.40 10.62 -9.06
N GLY A 490 17.47 9.42 -8.50
CA GLY A 490 18.67 8.59 -8.58
C GLY A 490 19.84 9.08 -7.71
N GLU A 491 19.59 9.87 -6.67
CA GLU A 491 20.60 10.20 -5.66
C GLU A 491 21.04 8.93 -4.93
N LEU A 492 22.03 8.24 -5.51
CA LEU A 492 22.51 6.94 -5.07
C LEU A 492 23.67 7.05 -4.10
N SER A 493 23.64 6.28 -3.01
CA SER A 493 24.72 6.18 -2.04
C SER A 493 25.06 4.72 -1.71
N ARG A 494 26.33 4.45 -1.37
CA ARG A 494 26.82 3.22 -0.79
C ARG A 494 27.08 3.43 0.69
N ASN A 495 26.47 2.59 1.53
CA ASN A 495 26.55 2.67 2.98
C ASN A 495 27.32 1.46 3.52
N ASP A 496 28.28 1.69 4.37
CA ASP A 496 28.97 0.68 5.16
C ASP A 496 28.22 0.48 6.48
N GLN A 497 27.37 -0.53 6.57
CA GLN A 497 26.53 -0.80 7.76
C GLN A 497 27.36 -1.10 9.02
N LYS A 498 28.64 -1.51 8.86
CA LYS A 498 29.53 -1.80 9.99
C LYS A 498 30.13 -0.54 10.61
N THR A 499 30.41 0.48 9.80
CA THR A 499 31.07 1.72 10.28
C THR A 499 30.12 2.93 10.29
N GLY A 500 28.94 2.83 9.68
CA GLY A 500 28.00 3.94 9.48
C GLY A 500 28.45 4.96 8.42
N VAL A 501 29.55 4.71 7.70
CA VAL A 501 30.07 5.63 6.69
C VAL A 501 29.23 5.52 5.41
N ARG A 502 28.70 6.66 4.96
CA ARG A 502 27.95 6.80 3.71
C ARG A 502 28.78 7.52 2.66
N LYS A 503 28.86 6.96 1.46
CA LYS A 503 29.51 7.55 0.29
C LYS A 503 28.49 7.81 -0.82
N PRO A 504 28.28 9.06 -1.27
CA PRO A 504 27.55 9.34 -2.51
C PRO A 504 28.30 8.71 -3.70
N ILE A 505 27.56 8.01 -4.56
CA ILE A 505 28.12 7.33 -5.74
C ILE A 505 27.32 7.62 -7.01
N GLN A 506 26.44 8.63 -6.99
CA GLN A 506 25.66 9.02 -8.15
C GLN A 506 26.54 9.50 -9.29
N TYR A 507 26.21 9.10 -10.52
CA TYR A 507 26.85 9.59 -11.73
C TYR A 507 26.51 11.06 -11.99
N SER A 508 27.52 11.89 -12.18
CA SER A 508 27.36 13.34 -12.33
C SER A 508 28.16 13.95 -13.50
N ALA A 509 28.83 13.11 -14.29
CA ALA A 509 29.70 13.60 -15.38
C ALA A 509 28.89 14.18 -16.55
N ASN A 510 27.69 13.66 -16.82
CA ASN A 510 26.78 14.18 -17.84
C ASN A 510 25.53 14.78 -17.15
N LYS A 511 25.37 16.10 -17.27
CA LYS A 511 24.28 16.85 -16.64
C LYS A 511 22.98 16.81 -17.43
N ASP A 512 22.98 16.29 -18.64
CA ASP A 512 21.82 16.22 -19.53
C ASP A 512 21.01 14.93 -19.32
N LEU A 513 21.49 14.02 -18.44
CA LEU A 513 20.79 12.80 -18.12
C LEU A 513 19.49 13.08 -17.32
N ARG A 514 18.46 12.34 -17.70
CA ARG A 514 17.16 12.36 -17.04
C ARG A 514 17.03 11.13 -16.15
N PHE A 515 16.82 11.37 -14.86
CA PHE A 515 16.55 10.33 -13.86
C PHE A 515 15.09 10.39 -13.44
N ASN A 516 14.43 9.23 -13.35
CA ASN A 516 13.07 9.16 -12.83
C ASN A 516 13.02 9.59 -11.37
N TRP A 517 11.85 10.01 -10.90
CA TRP A 517 11.59 10.20 -9.45
C TRP A 517 11.97 8.95 -8.66
N SER A 518 11.51 7.77 -9.12
CA SER A 518 11.87 6.46 -8.62
C SER A 518 12.79 5.76 -9.64
N THR A 519 14.04 6.14 -9.68
CA THR A 519 15.04 5.60 -10.60
C THR A 519 15.38 4.15 -10.28
N PRO A 520 15.29 3.19 -11.21
CA PRO A 520 15.69 1.82 -10.92
C PRO A 520 17.22 1.67 -10.95
N PHE A 521 17.74 0.88 -10.02
CA PHE A 521 19.09 0.33 -10.09
C PHE A 521 19.09 -1.11 -9.58
N LEU A 522 20.11 -1.88 -9.94
CA LEU A 522 20.31 -3.24 -9.42
C LEU A 522 21.79 -3.57 -9.26
N LEU A 523 22.08 -4.50 -8.37
CA LEU A 523 23.36 -5.19 -8.29
C LEU A 523 23.33 -6.40 -9.23
N SER A 524 24.42 -6.61 -9.99
CA SER A 524 24.50 -7.75 -10.89
C SER A 524 24.41 -9.08 -10.13
N SER A 525 23.56 -9.97 -10.59
CA SER A 525 23.42 -11.34 -10.08
C SER A 525 24.68 -12.19 -10.28
N HIS A 526 25.56 -11.80 -11.19
CA HIS A 526 26.83 -12.49 -11.50
C HIS A 526 28.01 -11.95 -10.69
N ASN A 527 27.94 -10.66 -10.26
CA ASN A 527 28.97 -10.02 -9.46
C ASN A 527 28.40 -8.77 -8.78
N PRO A 528 28.11 -8.76 -7.47
CA PRO A 528 27.47 -7.67 -6.76
C PRO A 528 28.28 -6.35 -6.74
N LYS A 529 29.55 -6.36 -7.15
CA LYS A 529 30.35 -5.14 -7.35
C LYS A 529 29.96 -4.38 -8.62
N ILE A 530 29.22 -5.02 -9.53
CA ILE A 530 28.68 -4.38 -10.73
C ILE A 530 27.30 -3.83 -10.37
N ILE A 531 27.09 -2.55 -10.71
CA ILE A 531 25.84 -1.84 -10.49
C ILE A 531 25.33 -1.33 -11.83
N TYR A 532 24.08 -1.56 -12.14
CA TYR A 532 23.36 -0.94 -13.25
C TYR A 532 22.42 0.13 -12.70
N HIS A 533 22.40 1.32 -13.31
CA HIS A 533 21.58 2.45 -12.88
C HIS A 533 20.89 3.09 -14.09
N GLY A 534 19.56 3.25 -14.02
CA GLY A 534 18.76 3.72 -15.14
C GLY A 534 18.58 5.23 -15.12
N ALA A 535 19.03 5.91 -16.17
CA ALA A 535 18.63 7.27 -16.51
C ALA A 535 17.73 7.22 -17.76
N ASN A 536 17.86 8.12 -18.73
CA ASN A 536 17.39 7.89 -20.10
C ASN A 536 18.37 6.97 -20.87
N VAL A 537 19.58 6.81 -20.38
CA VAL A 537 20.59 5.82 -20.78
C VAL A 537 20.82 4.83 -19.64
N LEU A 538 21.35 3.66 -19.94
CA LEU A 538 21.78 2.71 -18.91
C LEU A 538 23.23 2.98 -18.52
N LEU A 539 23.45 3.16 -17.22
CA LEU A 539 24.75 3.35 -16.59
C LEU A 539 25.22 2.03 -15.98
N LYS A 540 26.54 1.77 -16.08
CA LYS A 540 27.19 0.61 -15.45
C LYS A 540 28.41 1.06 -14.65
N SER A 541 28.52 0.55 -13.42
CA SER A 541 29.74 0.61 -12.62
C SER A 541 30.26 -0.80 -12.40
N SER A 542 31.59 -1.00 -12.50
CA SER A 542 32.24 -2.29 -12.23
C SER A 542 32.98 -2.32 -10.89
N ASN A 543 32.90 -1.24 -10.10
CA ASN A 543 33.68 -1.05 -8.87
C ASN A 543 32.84 -0.39 -7.76
N MET A 544 31.65 -0.94 -7.51
CA MET A 544 30.77 -0.52 -6.39
C MET A 544 30.32 0.95 -6.46
N GLY A 545 30.18 1.51 -7.67
CA GLY A 545 29.74 2.89 -7.91
C GLY A 545 30.87 3.94 -7.89
N ASP A 546 32.12 3.55 -7.76
CA ASP A 546 33.23 4.52 -7.72
C ASP A 546 33.52 5.14 -9.10
N GLN A 547 33.23 4.41 -10.17
CA GLN A 547 33.33 4.88 -11.56
C GLN A 547 32.15 4.34 -12.37
N TRP A 548 31.68 5.14 -13.32
CA TRP A 548 30.52 4.83 -14.14
C TRP A 548 30.84 4.96 -15.62
N GLN A 549 30.14 4.18 -16.43
CA GLN A 549 30.17 4.19 -17.88
C GLN A 549 28.72 4.18 -18.41
N GLU A 550 28.42 4.99 -19.41
CA GLU A 550 27.21 4.87 -20.22
C GLU A 550 27.38 3.68 -21.18
N ILE A 551 26.48 2.69 -21.08
CA ILE A 551 26.53 1.45 -21.89
C ILE A 551 25.34 1.33 -22.84
N SER A 552 24.62 2.42 -23.10
CA SER A 552 23.53 2.46 -24.08
C SER A 552 23.40 3.84 -24.70
N PRO A 553 22.78 3.96 -25.88
CA PRO A 553 22.19 5.22 -26.34
C PRO A 553 21.02 5.63 -25.43
N ASP A 554 20.32 6.74 -25.74
CA ASP A 554 19.01 7.06 -25.14
C ASP A 554 18.00 5.97 -25.53
N LEU A 555 17.50 5.22 -24.51
CA LEU A 555 16.60 4.07 -24.69
C LEU A 555 15.12 4.48 -24.69
N THR A 556 14.82 5.75 -24.52
CA THR A 556 13.47 6.31 -24.44
C THR A 556 13.00 6.80 -25.83
N LYS A 557 11.76 7.29 -25.91
CA LYS A 557 11.25 7.97 -27.11
C LYS A 557 11.83 9.37 -27.30
N ASN A 558 12.42 9.94 -26.23
CA ASN A 558 13.03 11.27 -26.18
C ASN A 558 12.13 12.40 -26.71
N ASP A 559 10.86 12.41 -26.30
CA ASP A 559 9.91 13.45 -26.69
C ASP A 559 10.19 14.75 -25.90
N LEU A 560 10.96 15.65 -26.51
CA LEU A 560 11.36 16.92 -25.88
C LEU A 560 10.17 17.80 -25.47
N SER A 561 8.99 17.64 -26.09
CA SER A 561 7.78 18.40 -25.74
C SER A 561 7.24 18.03 -24.36
N LYS A 562 7.60 16.87 -23.84
CA LYS A 562 7.18 16.32 -22.55
C LYS A 562 8.28 16.38 -21.48
N ASN A 563 9.48 16.82 -21.83
CA ASN A 563 10.57 16.99 -20.90
C ASN A 563 10.50 18.37 -20.22
N GLY A 564 10.87 18.46 -18.94
CA GLY A 564 10.90 19.71 -18.17
C GLY A 564 9.53 20.21 -17.69
N GLY A 565 8.62 19.30 -17.30
CA GLY A 565 7.36 19.65 -16.66
C GLY A 565 7.50 20.31 -15.28
N ILE A 566 6.39 20.70 -14.68
CA ILE A 566 6.32 21.29 -13.33
C ILE A 566 6.84 20.29 -12.30
N GLU A 567 7.51 20.78 -11.25
CA GLU A 567 8.06 20.03 -10.11
C GLU A 567 9.15 19.01 -10.48
N SER A 568 10.09 19.43 -11.33
CA SER A 568 11.31 18.65 -11.62
C SER A 568 11.05 17.20 -12.11
N TRP A 569 9.91 16.95 -12.73
CA TRP A 569 9.58 15.61 -13.24
C TRP A 569 10.36 15.33 -14.51
N SER A 570 11.18 14.30 -14.42
CA SER A 570 11.82 13.74 -15.60
C SER A 570 10.87 12.72 -16.23
N TYR A 571 10.62 12.88 -17.52
CA TYR A 571 9.90 11.93 -18.37
C TYR A 571 10.79 11.52 -19.53
N GLY A 572 10.54 10.35 -20.11
CA GLY A 572 11.48 9.70 -21.01
C GLY A 572 12.67 9.17 -20.20
N THR A 573 12.40 8.25 -19.28
CA THR A 573 13.38 7.68 -18.36
C THR A 573 13.16 6.18 -18.22
N ILE A 574 14.22 5.45 -17.84
CA ILE A 574 14.15 4.03 -17.51
C ILE A 574 13.41 3.88 -16.18
N THR A 575 12.45 2.96 -16.15
CA THR A 575 11.64 2.63 -14.96
C THR A 575 11.76 1.18 -14.50
N ALA A 576 12.33 0.32 -15.35
CA ALA A 576 12.57 -1.08 -15.02
C ALA A 576 13.88 -1.55 -15.64
N ILE A 577 14.69 -2.28 -14.86
CA ILE A 577 15.93 -2.95 -15.29
C ILE A 577 15.87 -4.39 -14.79
N ALA A 578 16.19 -5.36 -15.64
CA ALA A 578 16.38 -6.75 -15.24
C ALA A 578 17.63 -7.34 -15.91
N GLU A 579 18.47 -8.00 -15.10
CA GLU A 579 19.57 -8.83 -15.60
C GLU A 579 19.15 -10.30 -15.58
N SER A 580 19.50 -11.04 -16.61
CA SER A 580 19.31 -12.50 -16.59
C SER A 580 20.24 -13.13 -15.57
N PRO A 581 19.74 -13.83 -14.55
CA PRO A 581 20.61 -14.54 -13.60
C PRO A 581 21.29 -15.77 -14.22
N LEU A 582 20.79 -16.24 -15.36
CA LEU A 582 21.30 -17.42 -16.05
C LEU A 582 22.39 -17.09 -17.08
N LYS A 583 22.36 -15.88 -17.65
CA LYS A 583 23.28 -15.48 -18.71
C LYS A 583 23.76 -14.07 -18.54
N LYS A 584 25.03 -13.90 -18.18
CA LYS A 584 25.70 -12.59 -18.08
C LYS A 584 25.59 -11.80 -19.38
N GLY A 585 25.36 -10.46 -19.25
CA GLY A 585 25.28 -9.55 -20.38
C GLY A 585 23.92 -9.52 -21.08
N VAL A 586 22.93 -10.28 -20.60
CA VAL A 586 21.54 -10.13 -21.04
C VAL A 586 20.80 -9.18 -20.07
N LEU A 587 20.44 -8.01 -20.60
CA LEU A 587 19.75 -6.96 -19.84
C LEU A 587 18.47 -6.56 -20.56
N TRP A 588 17.42 -6.36 -19.79
CA TRP A 588 16.10 -5.91 -20.22
C TRP A 588 15.82 -4.55 -19.62
N ILE A 589 15.25 -3.64 -20.42
CA ILE A 589 14.93 -2.27 -20.01
C ILE A 589 13.48 -1.95 -20.36
N GLY A 590 12.80 -1.28 -19.44
CA GLY A 590 11.49 -0.67 -19.65
C GLY A 590 11.51 0.81 -19.28
N THR A 591 10.71 1.64 -19.97
CA THR A 591 10.67 3.08 -19.78
C THR A 591 9.27 3.60 -19.40
N ASP A 592 9.19 4.83 -18.88
CA ASP A 592 7.93 5.52 -18.56
C ASP A 592 7.13 5.96 -19.79
N ASP A 593 7.77 6.05 -20.96
CA ASP A 593 7.15 6.36 -22.24
C ASP A 593 6.84 5.12 -23.08
N GLY A 594 7.04 3.92 -22.50
CA GLY A 594 6.55 2.65 -23.03
C GLY A 594 7.49 1.92 -23.97
N ASN A 595 8.78 2.25 -24.01
CA ASN A 595 9.76 1.42 -24.71
C ASN A 595 10.15 0.21 -23.88
N VAL A 596 10.31 -0.94 -24.57
CA VAL A 596 10.88 -2.17 -24.02
C VAL A 596 12.05 -2.56 -24.89
N GLN A 597 13.24 -2.69 -24.31
CA GLN A 597 14.47 -2.97 -25.04
C GLN A 597 15.28 -4.09 -24.38
N ILE A 598 16.10 -4.77 -25.15
CA ILE A 598 17.01 -5.83 -24.72
C ILE A 598 18.41 -5.63 -25.31
N THR A 599 19.42 -5.96 -24.51
CA THR A 599 20.77 -6.31 -24.99
C THR A 599 21.10 -7.75 -24.62
N THR A 600 21.89 -8.44 -25.45
CA THR A 600 22.40 -9.80 -25.17
C THR A 600 23.92 -9.87 -25.14
N ASP A 601 24.60 -8.73 -25.22
CA ASP A 601 26.03 -8.53 -25.34
C ASP A 601 26.59 -7.43 -24.42
N ASP A 602 25.99 -7.31 -23.21
CA ASP A 602 26.43 -6.40 -22.14
C ASP A 602 26.36 -4.89 -22.52
N GLY A 603 25.42 -4.55 -23.43
CA GLY A 603 25.13 -3.17 -23.84
C GLY A 603 25.79 -2.73 -25.14
N GLU A 604 26.54 -3.59 -25.84
CA GLU A 604 27.14 -3.24 -27.15
C GLU A 604 26.07 -2.97 -28.21
N ASN A 605 24.98 -3.78 -28.21
CA ASN A 605 23.85 -3.61 -29.11
C ASN A 605 22.52 -3.65 -28.34
N TRP A 606 21.57 -2.81 -28.76
CA TRP A 606 20.23 -2.73 -28.17
C TRP A 606 19.17 -2.97 -29.24
N LYS A 607 18.14 -3.78 -28.87
CA LYS A 607 17.00 -4.09 -29.72
C LYS A 607 15.70 -3.61 -29.07
N LEU A 608 14.93 -2.78 -29.79
CA LEU A 608 13.59 -2.36 -29.42
C LEU A 608 12.60 -3.51 -29.69
N LEU A 609 11.73 -3.81 -28.71
CA LEU A 609 10.81 -4.95 -28.73
C LEU A 609 9.34 -4.56 -28.85
N ASN A 610 9.03 -3.29 -28.97
CA ASN A 610 7.67 -2.75 -28.91
C ASN A 610 6.71 -3.41 -29.91
N GLU A 611 7.17 -3.66 -31.14
CA GLU A 611 6.35 -4.27 -32.21
C GLU A 611 6.04 -5.75 -31.96
N ASN A 612 6.83 -6.41 -31.11
CA ASN A 612 6.66 -7.83 -30.78
C ASN A 612 5.61 -8.06 -29.67
N ILE A 613 5.18 -7.00 -28.98
CA ILE A 613 4.25 -7.08 -27.86
C ILE A 613 2.80 -6.95 -28.38
N PRO A 614 1.97 -7.99 -28.24
CA PRO A 614 0.58 -7.94 -28.73
C PRO A 614 -0.23 -6.83 -28.05
N ASN A 615 -0.89 -6.00 -28.86
CA ASN A 615 -1.70 -4.88 -28.35
C ASN A 615 -0.93 -3.98 -27.39
N ASN A 616 0.36 -3.74 -27.66
CA ASN A 616 1.21 -2.91 -26.82
C ASN A 616 0.51 -1.58 -26.47
N PRO A 617 0.26 -1.31 -25.16
CA PRO A 617 -0.43 -0.10 -24.74
C PRO A 617 0.46 1.15 -24.83
N GLU A 618 1.78 0.97 -24.98
CA GLU A 618 2.80 2.04 -24.92
C GLU A 618 2.67 2.89 -23.63
N TYR A 619 2.40 2.22 -22.53
CA TYR A 619 2.28 2.82 -21.22
C TYR A 619 3.57 2.67 -20.41
N TRP A 620 3.58 3.24 -19.24
CA TRP A 620 4.66 3.11 -18.27
C TRP A 620 4.94 1.63 -17.97
N VAL A 621 6.18 1.17 -18.16
CA VAL A 621 6.61 -0.17 -17.75
C VAL A 621 6.71 -0.20 -16.22
N SER A 622 5.77 -0.87 -15.57
CA SER A 622 5.72 -0.94 -14.10
C SER A 622 6.73 -1.94 -13.54
N ARG A 623 6.94 -3.07 -14.24
CA ARG A 623 7.95 -4.06 -13.84
C ARG A 623 8.42 -4.88 -15.03
N LEU A 624 9.66 -5.29 -14.96
CA LEU A 624 10.28 -6.26 -15.87
C LEU A 624 11.20 -7.14 -15.05
N ILE A 625 11.11 -8.47 -15.21
CA ILE A 625 11.98 -9.44 -14.57
C ILE A 625 12.45 -10.51 -15.56
N ALA A 626 13.66 -11.00 -15.39
CA ALA A 626 14.18 -12.16 -16.12
C ALA A 626 14.01 -13.44 -15.30
N SER A 627 13.70 -14.55 -15.97
CA SER A 627 13.48 -15.84 -15.31
C SER A 627 14.75 -16.40 -14.65
N HIS A 628 14.53 -17.03 -13.49
CA HIS A 628 15.56 -17.81 -12.79
C HIS A 628 15.73 -19.24 -13.35
N HIS A 629 14.83 -19.69 -14.22
CA HIS A 629 14.73 -21.09 -14.62
C HIS A 629 15.04 -21.33 -16.10
N GLN A 630 14.77 -20.35 -16.97
CA GLN A 630 14.88 -20.56 -18.42
C GLN A 630 15.52 -19.38 -19.12
N PHE A 631 16.54 -19.67 -19.94
CA PHE A 631 17.17 -18.67 -20.80
C PHE A 631 16.15 -18.01 -21.75
N GLY A 632 16.29 -16.70 -21.96
CA GLY A 632 15.42 -15.94 -22.86
C GLY A 632 14.01 -15.70 -22.35
N THR A 633 13.65 -16.22 -21.16
CA THR A 633 12.35 -15.98 -20.53
C THR A 633 12.38 -14.71 -19.71
N ALA A 634 11.35 -13.87 -19.88
CA ALA A 634 11.13 -12.67 -19.09
C ALA A 634 9.62 -12.39 -18.94
N TYR A 635 9.30 -11.62 -17.90
CA TYR A 635 7.94 -11.17 -17.61
C TYR A 635 7.91 -9.65 -17.61
N LEU A 636 6.86 -9.08 -18.20
CA LEU A 636 6.70 -7.66 -18.42
C LEU A 636 5.32 -7.20 -17.98
N SER A 637 5.24 -6.12 -17.21
CA SER A 637 3.98 -5.46 -16.92
C SER A 637 4.01 -3.98 -17.26
N PHE A 638 2.85 -3.46 -17.69
CA PHE A 638 2.62 -2.04 -17.88
C PHE A 638 1.52 -1.57 -16.94
N THR A 639 1.60 -0.31 -16.54
CA THR A 639 0.51 0.36 -15.82
C THR A 639 -0.11 1.47 -16.65
N GLY A 640 -1.43 1.40 -16.85
CA GLY A 640 -2.22 2.45 -17.48
C GLY A 640 -2.80 3.46 -16.48
N ARG A 641 -2.42 3.39 -15.19
CA ARG A 641 -2.91 4.27 -14.11
C ARG A 641 -2.83 5.76 -14.47
N HIS A 642 -1.70 6.17 -15.05
CA HIS A 642 -1.45 7.55 -15.47
C HIS A 642 -2.25 7.98 -16.73
N ARG A 643 -3.17 7.12 -17.19
CA ARG A 643 -4.11 7.38 -18.28
C ARG A 643 -5.54 6.97 -17.90
N SER A 644 -5.79 6.70 -16.61
CA SER A 644 -7.05 6.17 -16.08
C SER A 644 -7.51 4.89 -16.79
N ASP A 645 -6.56 4.09 -17.27
CA ASP A 645 -6.78 2.74 -17.80
C ASP A 645 -6.26 1.74 -16.76
N PHE A 646 -7.17 1.02 -16.12
CA PHE A 646 -6.87 0.11 -15.02
C PHE A 646 -6.80 -1.36 -15.46
N LYS A 647 -6.79 -1.64 -16.78
CA LYS A 647 -6.63 -3.01 -17.26
C LYS A 647 -5.30 -3.62 -16.81
N PRO A 648 -5.29 -4.91 -16.47
CA PRO A 648 -4.05 -5.63 -16.17
C PRO A 648 -3.28 -5.90 -17.47
N TYR A 649 -2.09 -5.35 -17.59
CA TYR A 649 -1.20 -5.59 -18.72
C TYR A 649 -0.03 -6.43 -18.24
N LEU A 650 -0.01 -7.73 -18.59
CA LEU A 650 1.01 -8.67 -18.16
C LEU A 650 1.35 -9.64 -19.29
N TYR A 651 2.65 -9.77 -19.57
CA TYR A 651 3.15 -10.55 -20.69
C TYR A 651 4.34 -11.42 -20.27
N LYS A 652 4.52 -12.55 -20.98
CA LYS A 652 5.64 -13.48 -20.87
C LYS A 652 6.28 -13.67 -22.24
N THR A 653 7.60 -13.69 -22.29
CA THR A 653 8.39 -14.17 -23.42
C THR A 653 9.22 -15.39 -23.01
N THR A 654 9.61 -16.23 -23.98
CA THR A 654 10.53 -17.36 -23.78
C THR A 654 11.67 -17.39 -24.80
N ASP A 655 11.79 -16.35 -25.62
CA ASP A 655 12.66 -16.27 -26.79
C ASP A 655 13.37 -14.93 -26.92
N TYR A 656 13.78 -14.33 -25.80
CA TYR A 656 14.46 -13.02 -25.76
C TYR A 656 13.59 -11.86 -26.30
N GLY A 657 12.27 -11.98 -26.22
CA GLY A 657 11.32 -10.94 -26.64
C GLY A 657 10.98 -10.96 -28.13
N GLU A 658 11.35 -12.01 -28.87
CA GLU A 658 10.91 -12.17 -30.26
C GLU A 658 9.39 -12.37 -30.33
N THR A 659 8.83 -13.05 -29.34
CA THR A 659 7.38 -13.19 -29.16
C THR A 659 6.97 -12.95 -27.71
N TRP A 660 5.80 -12.37 -27.51
CA TRP A 660 5.20 -12.16 -26.20
C TRP A 660 3.80 -12.74 -26.13
N ILE A 661 3.49 -13.38 -25.02
CA ILE A 661 2.18 -13.99 -24.75
C ILE A 661 1.55 -13.23 -23.57
N PRO A 662 0.31 -12.71 -23.71
CA PRO A 662 -0.40 -12.14 -22.57
C PRO A 662 -0.77 -13.24 -21.57
N ILE A 663 -0.53 -12.98 -20.29
CA ILE A 663 -0.79 -13.92 -19.19
C ILE A 663 -1.66 -13.29 -18.07
N ALA A 664 -2.35 -12.19 -18.35
CA ALA A 664 -3.25 -11.53 -17.38
C ALA A 664 -4.62 -12.24 -17.26
N ASN A 665 -4.94 -13.14 -18.12
CA ASN A 665 -6.18 -13.96 -18.27
C ASN A 665 -7.38 -13.54 -17.40
N ASN A 666 -7.51 -14.11 -16.17
CA ASN A 666 -8.61 -13.87 -15.23
C ASN A 666 -8.27 -12.87 -14.14
N LEU A 667 -7.16 -12.13 -14.26
CA LEU A 667 -6.90 -11.01 -13.33
C LEU A 667 -8.02 -9.95 -13.44
N PRO A 668 -8.43 -9.32 -12.34
CA PRO A 668 -9.43 -8.27 -12.36
C PRO A 668 -8.93 -7.01 -13.08
N ILE A 669 -9.83 -6.05 -13.31
CA ILE A 669 -9.48 -4.74 -13.87
C ILE A 669 -8.80 -3.90 -12.78
N GLU A 670 -7.50 -4.14 -12.62
CA GLU A 670 -6.61 -3.49 -11.66
C GLU A 670 -5.22 -3.29 -12.27
N PRO A 671 -4.55 -2.15 -12.00
CA PRO A 671 -3.18 -1.95 -12.44
C PRO A 671 -2.23 -2.96 -11.79
N ILE A 672 -1.26 -3.44 -12.57
CA ILE A 672 -0.20 -4.32 -12.07
C ILE A 672 1.02 -3.46 -11.73
N ASN A 673 1.45 -3.53 -10.46
CA ASN A 673 2.61 -2.80 -9.97
C ASN A 673 3.88 -3.64 -9.98
N VAL A 674 3.75 -4.94 -9.71
CA VAL A 674 4.88 -5.86 -9.57
C VAL A 674 4.51 -7.28 -9.98
N ILE A 675 5.49 -7.99 -10.54
CA ILE A 675 5.48 -9.45 -10.74
C ILE A 675 6.76 -10.05 -10.17
N ARG A 676 6.66 -11.27 -9.61
CA ARG A 676 7.81 -12.08 -9.19
C ARG A 676 7.62 -13.53 -9.61
N GLU A 677 8.71 -14.14 -10.10
CA GLU A 677 8.82 -15.59 -10.33
C GLU A 677 9.45 -16.22 -9.09
N ASP A 678 8.90 -17.36 -8.63
CA ASP A 678 9.51 -18.12 -7.54
C ASP A 678 10.83 -18.76 -8.00
N HIS A 679 11.82 -18.79 -7.11
CA HIS A 679 13.16 -19.27 -7.44
C HIS A 679 13.30 -20.81 -7.43
N LYS A 680 12.28 -21.58 -6.96
CA LYS A 680 12.24 -23.05 -6.95
C LYS A 680 11.26 -23.62 -7.95
N ASN A 681 10.11 -22.98 -8.12
CA ASN A 681 9.02 -23.47 -8.98
C ASN A 681 8.75 -22.47 -10.12
N PRO A 682 9.11 -22.79 -11.39
CA PRO A 682 8.94 -21.90 -12.54
C PRO A 682 7.47 -21.59 -12.88
N ASN A 683 6.54 -22.36 -12.34
CA ASN A 683 5.10 -22.17 -12.56
C ASN A 683 4.45 -21.32 -11.46
N LEU A 684 5.18 -21.04 -10.37
CA LEU A 684 4.71 -20.24 -9.26
C LEU A 684 5.12 -18.78 -9.48
N LEU A 685 4.12 -17.93 -9.73
CA LEU A 685 4.30 -16.50 -9.92
C LEU A 685 3.39 -15.73 -8.97
N PHE A 686 3.83 -14.54 -8.55
CA PHE A 686 3.07 -13.63 -7.73
C PHE A 686 2.93 -12.27 -8.41
N VAL A 687 1.75 -11.65 -8.33
CA VAL A 687 1.47 -10.32 -8.85
C VAL A 687 0.89 -9.45 -7.75
N GLY A 688 1.44 -8.26 -7.59
CA GLY A 688 0.88 -7.20 -6.75
C GLY A 688 0.10 -6.19 -7.57
N THR A 689 -1.14 -5.90 -7.14
CA THR A 689 -2.04 -4.92 -7.76
C THR A 689 -2.26 -3.71 -6.84
N ASP A 690 -3.17 -2.82 -7.21
CA ASP A 690 -3.59 -1.71 -6.34
C ASP A 690 -4.51 -2.14 -5.17
N ARG A 691 -4.79 -3.44 -5.02
CA ARG A 691 -5.68 -3.94 -3.97
C ARG A 691 -5.14 -5.11 -3.17
N THR A 692 -4.39 -6.04 -3.80
CA THR A 692 -3.96 -7.26 -3.14
C THR A 692 -2.89 -8.00 -3.94
N VAL A 693 -2.52 -9.18 -3.44
CA VAL A 693 -1.62 -10.13 -4.10
C VAL A 693 -2.44 -11.20 -4.84
N TYR A 694 -2.01 -11.55 -6.05
CA TYR A 694 -2.50 -12.71 -6.80
C TYR A 694 -1.36 -13.70 -7.02
N VAL A 695 -1.69 -14.98 -7.01
CA VAL A 695 -0.75 -16.08 -7.21
C VAL A 695 -1.23 -17.02 -8.33
N THR A 696 -0.30 -17.57 -9.09
CA THR A 696 -0.53 -18.65 -10.03
C THR A 696 0.42 -19.80 -9.75
N ILE A 697 -0.03 -21.06 -9.97
CA ILE A 697 0.78 -22.28 -9.88
C ILE A 697 0.92 -22.98 -11.23
N ASP A 698 0.45 -22.35 -12.30
CA ASP A 698 0.42 -22.90 -13.67
C ASP A 698 1.09 -21.95 -14.70
N GLY A 699 2.00 -21.07 -14.21
CA GLY A 699 2.79 -20.19 -15.07
C GLY A 699 2.01 -19.03 -15.69
N GLY A 700 0.89 -18.63 -15.07
CA GLY A 700 0.08 -17.49 -15.48
C GLY A 700 -1.16 -17.86 -16.32
N LEU A 701 -1.54 -19.14 -16.39
CA LEU A 701 -2.78 -19.55 -17.06
C LEU A 701 -4.00 -19.17 -16.22
N THR A 702 -3.93 -19.39 -14.90
CA THR A 702 -4.96 -19.00 -13.93
C THR A 702 -4.35 -18.27 -12.74
N TRP A 703 -5.02 -17.23 -12.29
CA TRP A 703 -4.63 -16.43 -11.13
C TRP A 703 -5.65 -16.56 -10.01
N HIS A 704 -5.17 -16.63 -8.77
CA HIS A 704 -5.98 -16.76 -7.57
C HIS A 704 -5.63 -15.64 -6.60
N GLU A 705 -6.65 -15.05 -5.98
CA GLU A 705 -6.44 -14.01 -4.97
C GLU A 705 -5.84 -14.63 -3.70
N MET A 706 -4.75 -14.04 -3.22
CA MET A 706 -4.06 -14.41 -1.98
C MET A 706 -4.16 -13.24 -1.00
N LYS A 707 -5.40 -12.92 -0.58
CA LYS A 707 -5.67 -11.77 0.27
C LYS A 707 -5.59 -12.12 1.76
N ASN A 708 -6.27 -13.19 2.19
CA ASN A 708 -6.39 -13.61 3.60
C ASN A 708 -6.65 -12.41 4.52
N ASP A 709 -5.79 -12.19 5.51
CA ASP A 709 -5.77 -11.09 6.46
C ASP A 709 -5.09 -9.80 5.94
N LEU A 710 -4.55 -9.82 4.71
CA LEU A 710 -4.02 -8.62 4.07
C LEU A 710 -5.16 -7.62 3.79
N PRO A 711 -5.06 -6.37 4.23
CA PRO A 711 -6.06 -5.36 3.91
C PRO A 711 -6.12 -5.09 2.40
N THR A 712 -7.22 -4.53 1.92
CA THR A 712 -7.26 -3.97 0.57
C THR A 712 -6.31 -2.77 0.51
N ILE A 713 -5.16 -2.95 -0.15
CA ILE A 713 -4.05 -1.98 -0.13
C ILE A 713 -3.21 -2.09 -1.40
N PRO A 714 -2.64 -1.00 -1.94
CA PRO A 714 -1.71 -1.08 -3.06
C PRO A 714 -0.45 -1.85 -2.70
N ILE A 715 -0.15 -2.90 -3.47
CA ILE A 715 1.08 -3.68 -3.37
C ILE A 715 2.08 -3.10 -4.37
N HIS A 716 3.04 -2.35 -3.89
CA HIS A 716 4.02 -1.69 -4.76
C HIS A 716 5.22 -2.57 -5.09
N ASP A 717 5.62 -3.43 -4.16
CA ASP A 717 6.71 -4.37 -4.41
C ASP A 717 6.51 -5.70 -3.70
N LEU A 718 7.13 -6.75 -4.25
CA LEU A 718 7.17 -8.11 -3.72
C LEU A 718 8.62 -8.60 -3.76
N ALA A 719 9.00 -9.41 -2.79
CA ALA A 719 10.27 -10.13 -2.80
C ALA A 719 10.09 -11.53 -2.22
N ILE A 720 10.89 -12.50 -2.68
CA ILE A 720 10.87 -13.87 -2.17
C ILE A 720 12.25 -14.14 -1.58
N HIS A 721 12.31 -14.41 -0.26
CA HIS A 721 13.57 -14.70 0.40
C HIS A 721 14.03 -16.13 0.04
N PRO A 722 15.21 -16.32 -0.60
CA PRO A 722 15.56 -17.61 -1.21
C PRO A 722 15.87 -18.72 -0.21
N ARG A 723 16.29 -18.39 1.01
CA ARG A 723 16.56 -19.38 2.09
C ARG A 723 15.31 -19.66 2.90
N GLU A 724 14.59 -18.60 3.31
CA GLU A 724 13.45 -18.70 4.23
C GLU A 724 12.14 -19.05 3.52
N ASN A 725 12.07 -18.88 2.19
CA ASN A 725 10.85 -19.07 1.38
C ASN A 725 9.69 -18.18 1.83
N ASP A 726 10.02 -17.01 2.35
CA ASP A 726 9.05 -16.00 2.75
C ASP A 726 8.73 -15.10 1.55
N LEU A 727 7.45 -14.89 1.29
CA LEU A 727 6.95 -13.82 0.43
C LEU A 727 6.89 -12.55 1.27
N ILE A 728 7.71 -11.58 0.92
CA ILE A 728 7.76 -10.27 1.55
C ILE A 728 6.93 -9.33 0.69
N VAL A 729 5.93 -8.69 1.28
CA VAL A 729 4.98 -7.80 0.61
C VAL A 729 5.21 -6.37 1.09
N GLY A 730 5.56 -5.49 0.16
CA GLY A 730 5.69 -4.05 0.40
C GLY A 730 4.43 -3.31 -0.03
N THR A 731 3.69 -2.75 0.94
CA THR A 731 2.44 -2.04 0.68
C THR A 731 2.65 -0.53 0.64
N HIS A 732 1.85 0.16 -0.16
CA HIS A 732 1.87 1.62 -0.16
C HIS A 732 0.77 2.17 0.75
N GLY A 733 0.93 1.97 2.07
CA GLY A 733 0.00 2.47 3.07
C GLY A 733 0.08 1.79 4.45
N ARG A 734 0.48 0.49 4.51
CA ARG A 734 0.46 -0.32 5.74
C ARG A 734 1.79 -1.07 5.98
N GLY A 735 2.91 -0.61 5.41
CA GLY A 735 4.22 -1.21 5.64
C GLY A 735 4.39 -2.61 5.04
N PHE A 736 5.10 -3.46 5.79
CA PHE A 736 5.48 -4.81 5.35
C PHE A 736 4.57 -5.89 5.91
N TYR A 737 4.32 -6.88 5.04
CA TYR A 737 3.71 -8.16 5.40
C TYR A 737 4.60 -9.31 4.95
N ILE A 738 4.63 -10.42 5.69
CA ILE A 738 5.43 -11.61 5.38
C ILE A 738 4.56 -12.87 5.49
N ALA A 739 4.57 -13.71 4.44
CA ALA A 739 3.92 -15.01 4.43
C ALA A 739 4.92 -16.12 4.08
N ASP A 740 4.88 -17.24 4.78
CA ASP A 740 5.64 -18.44 4.42
C ASP A 740 4.97 -19.12 3.23
N ILE A 741 5.66 -19.18 2.09
CA ILE A 741 5.16 -19.81 0.86
C ILE A 741 5.80 -21.18 0.58
N SER A 742 6.53 -21.75 1.55
CA SER A 742 7.22 -23.05 1.36
C SER A 742 6.30 -24.13 0.79
N PRO A 743 5.04 -24.30 1.25
CA PRO A 743 4.16 -25.32 0.68
C PRO A 743 3.76 -25.04 -0.78
N LEU A 744 3.61 -23.76 -1.17
CA LEU A 744 3.27 -23.40 -2.56
C LEU A 744 4.38 -23.81 -3.54
N GLN A 745 5.62 -23.78 -3.11
CA GLN A 745 6.78 -24.15 -3.92
C GLN A 745 6.81 -25.65 -4.27
N GLU A 746 6.19 -26.50 -3.44
CA GLU A 746 6.11 -27.95 -3.66
C GLU A 746 4.91 -28.36 -4.51
N ILE A 747 3.90 -27.48 -4.64
CA ILE A 747 2.67 -27.81 -5.35
C ILE A 747 2.93 -27.98 -6.84
N ASN A 748 2.44 -29.10 -7.36
CA ASN A 748 2.38 -29.40 -8.77
C ASN A 748 1.18 -30.32 -9.05
N GLN A 749 0.89 -30.58 -10.31
CA GLN A 749 -0.27 -31.37 -10.70
C GLN A 749 -0.21 -32.85 -10.19
N ILE A 750 0.99 -33.42 -10.09
CA ILE A 750 1.18 -34.77 -9.59
C ILE A 750 0.78 -34.85 -8.12
N LEU A 751 1.20 -33.88 -7.32
CA LEU A 751 0.86 -33.78 -5.90
C LEU A 751 -0.66 -33.69 -5.69
N LEU A 752 -1.35 -32.88 -6.48
CA LEU A 752 -2.80 -32.68 -6.37
C LEU A 752 -3.61 -33.95 -6.76
N GLU A 753 -3.01 -34.92 -7.45
CA GLU A 753 -3.60 -36.22 -7.78
C GLU A 753 -3.40 -37.27 -6.66
N GLU A 754 -2.47 -37.08 -5.74
CA GLU A 754 -2.24 -37.96 -4.59
C GLU A 754 -3.41 -37.92 -3.59
N ASP A 755 -3.65 -39.04 -2.87
CA ASP A 755 -4.68 -39.11 -1.82
C ASP A 755 -4.42 -38.14 -0.68
N ALA A 756 -3.14 -37.98 -0.33
CA ALA A 756 -2.65 -37.04 0.66
C ALA A 756 -1.17 -36.71 0.41
N TYR A 757 -0.73 -35.58 0.94
CA TYR A 757 0.68 -35.16 0.91
C TYR A 757 1.04 -34.44 2.20
N LEU A 758 2.20 -34.74 2.79
CA LEU A 758 2.77 -34.00 3.91
C LEU A 758 3.92 -33.12 3.37
N PHE A 759 3.76 -31.79 3.49
CA PHE A 759 4.76 -30.83 3.02
C PHE A 759 6.03 -30.86 3.86
N ASN A 760 7.14 -30.39 3.32
CA ASN A 760 8.36 -30.19 4.08
C ASN A 760 8.11 -29.20 5.22
N ILE A 761 8.71 -29.46 6.37
CA ILE A 761 8.54 -28.65 7.56
C ILE A 761 9.74 -27.72 7.70
N LYS A 762 9.47 -26.41 7.74
CA LYS A 762 10.50 -25.37 7.88
C LYS A 762 11.26 -25.56 9.20
N PRO A 763 12.61 -25.52 9.23
CA PRO A 763 13.37 -25.53 10.48
C PRO A 763 12.95 -24.39 11.39
N LYS A 764 12.88 -24.65 12.70
CA LYS A 764 12.38 -23.68 13.68
C LYS A 764 13.36 -23.50 14.84
N VAL A 765 13.71 -22.25 15.15
CA VAL A 765 14.49 -21.93 16.34
C VAL A 765 13.61 -22.02 17.57
N GLN A 766 14.06 -22.73 18.58
CA GLN A 766 13.42 -22.78 19.89
C GLN A 766 13.88 -21.60 20.73
N TRP A 767 13.32 -20.41 20.47
CA TRP A 767 13.70 -19.19 21.18
C TRP A 767 13.56 -19.31 22.69
N VAL A 768 14.56 -18.85 23.42
CA VAL A 768 14.51 -18.69 24.88
C VAL A 768 13.88 -17.34 25.21
N MET A 769 12.85 -17.34 26.05
CA MET A 769 12.23 -16.11 26.54
C MET A 769 13.03 -15.56 27.72
N PRO A 770 13.59 -14.36 27.66
CA PRO A 770 14.16 -13.72 28.84
C PRO A 770 13.03 -13.35 29.83
N SER A 771 13.35 -13.41 31.12
CA SER A 771 12.41 -13.15 32.22
C SER A 771 12.08 -11.66 32.41
N GLN A 772 11.79 -10.92 31.33
CA GLN A 772 11.42 -9.52 31.46
C GLN A 772 9.92 -9.36 31.67
N LYS A 773 9.53 -8.49 32.62
CA LYS A 773 8.15 -7.99 32.71
C LYS A 773 7.83 -7.25 31.43
N VAL A 774 6.91 -7.77 30.65
CA VAL A 774 6.33 -7.06 29.54
C VAL A 774 5.50 -5.90 30.11
N VAL A 775 5.99 -4.68 29.95
CA VAL A 775 5.17 -3.49 30.16
C VAL A 775 4.30 -3.39 28.90
N ALA A 776 2.99 -3.45 29.06
CA ALA A 776 2.07 -3.19 27.96
C ALA A 776 2.32 -1.75 27.47
N ASP A 777 2.92 -1.62 26.30
CA ASP A 777 3.14 -0.34 25.66
C ASP A 777 1.93 -0.05 24.75
N GLN A 778 1.55 1.23 24.64
CA GLN A 778 0.44 1.65 23.76
C GLN A 778 0.86 1.75 22.29
N ASN A 779 2.11 1.41 21.98
CA ASN A 779 2.67 1.50 20.63
C ASN A 779 2.22 0.30 19.79
N PHE A 780 2.27 0.46 18.47
CA PHE A 780 2.08 -0.65 17.54
C PHE A 780 3.18 -1.70 17.76
N GLU A 781 2.77 -2.97 17.77
CA GLU A 781 3.66 -4.11 17.89
C GLU A 781 3.53 -4.96 16.63
N GLY A 782 4.62 -5.05 15.85
CA GLY A 782 4.70 -5.92 14.69
C GLY A 782 4.73 -7.38 15.09
N GLU A 783 4.12 -8.22 14.30
CA GLU A 783 3.96 -9.64 14.55
C GLU A 783 5.26 -10.42 14.39
N ASN A 784 5.55 -11.27 15.37
CA ASN A 784 6.67 -12.22 15.26
C ASN A 784 6.20 -13.53 14.62
N GLU A 785 7.16 -14.40 14.24
CA GLU A 785 6.82 -15.71 13.72
C GLU A 785 6.15 -16.61 14.77
N PRO A 786 5.32 -17.61 14.37
CA PRO A 786 4.78 -18.62 15.28
C PRO A 786 5.89 -19.30 16.06
N HIS A 787 5.64 -19.62 17.34
CA HIS A 787 6.66 -20.18 18.24
C HIS A 787 7.03 -21.63 17.98
N GLY A 788 6.25 -22.33 17.17
CA GLY A 788 6.49 -23.71 16.75
C GLY A 788 6.38 -23.89 15.25
N PRO A 789 6.84 -25.02 14.70
CA PRO A 789 6.69 -25.28 13.28
C PRO A 789 5.20 -25.49 12.93
N ILE A 790 4.78 -24.89 11.83
CA ILE A 790 3.49 -25.17 11.22
C ILE A 790 3.68 -26.36 10.28
N ILE A 791 2.85 -27.39 10.48
CA ILE A 791 2.86 -28.64 9.71
C ILE A 791 1.72 -28.55 8.71
N HIS A 792 2.04 -28.40 7.44
CA HIS A 792 1.08 -28.33 6.35
C HIS A 792 0.91 -29.70 5.70
N TYR A 793 -0.34 -30.07 5.36
CA TYR A 793 -0.63 -31.27 4.61
C TYR A 793 -1.84 -31.10 3.69
N TYR A 794 -1.84 -31.83 2.58
CA TYR A 794 -2.91 -31.84 1.59
C TYR A 794 -3.74 -33.12 1.73
N LEU A 795 -5.05 -33.01 1.58
CA LEU A 795 -6.00 -34.12 1.49
C LEU A 795 -6.83 -34.00 0.23
N LYS A 796 -6.86 -35.05 -0.61
CA LYS A 796 -7.71 -35.07 -1.82
C LYS A 796 -9.20 -35.13 -1.46
N ASN A 797 -9.54 -35.83 -0.38
CA ASN A 797 -10.88 -35.96 0.15
C ASN A 797 -10.94 -35.64 1.65
N SER A 798 -12.10 -35.16 2.10
CA SER A 798 -12.29 -34.89 3.54
C SER A 798 -12.29 -36.16 4.37
N ILE A 799 -11.72 -36.09 5.58
CA ILE A 799 -11.70 -37.12 6.61
C ILE A 799 -12.51 -36.58 7.80
N PRO A 800 -13.74 -37.09 8.03
CA PRO A 800 -14.67 -36.50 9.01
C PRO A 800 -14.14 -36.41 10.45
N ASP A 801 -13.33 -37.42 10.86
CA ASP A 801 -12.78 -37.51 12.22
C ASP A 801 -11.47 -36.74 12.39
N GLY A 802 -11.08 -35.93 11.37
CA GLY A 802 -9.78 -35.26 11.35
C GLY A 802 -8.60 -36.22 11.11
N VAL A 803 -7.41 -35.72 11.29
CA VAL A 803 -6.15 -36.43 11.03
C VAL A 803 -5.29 -36.38 12.29
N LYS A 804 -4.64 -37.49 12.61
CA LYS A 804 -3.68 -37.56 13.71
C LYS A 804 -2.26 -37.47 13.20
N LEU A 805 -1.49 -36.55 13.77
CA LEU A 805 -0.07 -36.36 13.50
C LEU A 805 0.73 -36.88 14.70
N SER A 806 1.43 -37.97 14.52
CA SER A 806 2.29 -38.58 15.55
C SER A 806 3.69 -38.01 15.48
N ILE A 807 4.26 -37.62 16.61
CA ILE A 807 5.60 -37.02 16.73
C ILE A 807 6.52 -37.98 17.46
N TYR A 808 7.71 -38.20 16.89
CA TYR A 808 8.71 -39.12 17.40
C TYR A 808 10.07 -38.44 17.61
N ASP A 809 10.72 -38.76 18.72
CA ASP A 809 12.12 -38.51 19.01
C ASP A 809 12.86 -39.81 18.68
N ASP A 810 13.60 -39.87 17.58
CA ASP A 810 14.07 -41.11 16.99
C ASP A 810 12.86 -42.08 16.68
N GLN A 811 12.86 -43.22 17.37
CA GLN A 811 11.79 -44.24 17.30
C GLN A 811 10.77 -44.10 18.43
N LYS A 812 11.02 -43.18 19.36
CA LYS A 812 10.18 -43.04 20.55
C LYS A 812 9.03 -42.09 20.26
N PHE A 813 7.80 -42.54 20.35
CA PHE A 813 6.63 -41.69 20.35
C PHE A 813 6.66 -40.69 21.52
N ILE A 814 6.47 -39.38 21.22
CA ILE A 814 6.52 -38.32 22.23
C ILE A 814 5.28 -37.47 22.32
N ASN A 815 4.54 -37.31 21.21
CA ASN A 815 3.31 -36.54 21.19
C ASN A 815 2.41 -36.91 20.01
N GLU A 816 1.16 -36.50 20.06
CA GLU A 816 0.18 -36.61 18.97
C GLU A 816 -0.65 -35.32 18.91
N LEU A 817 -0.80 -34.78 17.73
CA LEU A 817 -1.64 -33.60 17.44
C LEU A 817 -2.88 -34.06 16.66
N ASN A 818 -3.99 -33.39 16.91
CA ASN A 818 -5.20 -33.52 16.08
C ASN A 818 -5.16 -32.45 15.01
N GLY A 819 -5.22 -32.83 13.75
CA GLY A 819 -5.25 -31.91 12.62
C GLY A 819 -6.60 -31.98 11.90
N PRO A 820 -6.97 -30.90 11.18
CA PRO A 820 -8.18 -30.88 10.38
C PRO A 820 -8.22 -31.96 9.32
N GLY A 821 -9.42 -32.44 9.01
CA GLY A 821 -9.65 -33.41 7.95
C GLY A 821 -10.33 -32.83 6.71
N GLN A 822 -10.08 -31.57 6.37
CA GLN A 822 -10.77 -30.92 5.25
C GLN A 822 -10.13 -31.26 3.91
N LYS A 823 -10.95 -31.38 2.86
CA LYS A 823 -10.42 -31.48 1.49
C LYS A 823 -9.58 -30.25 1.16
N GLY A 824 -8.41 -30.43 0.55
CA GLY A 824 -7.46 -29.39 0.18
C GLY A 824 -6.35 -29.23 1.23
N MET A 825 -5.83 -28.02 1.39
CA MET A 825 -4.80 -27.69 2.35
C MET A 825 -5.32 -27.75 3.79
N ASN A 826 -4.50 -28.23 4.69
CA ASN A 826 -4.70 -28.24 6.12
C ASN A 826 -3.40 -27.85 6.81
N SER A 827 -3.48 -27.31 8.03
CA SER A 827 -2.30 -26.96 8.81
C SER A 827 -2.55 -27.17 10.31
N VAL A 828 -1.47 -27.47 11.03
CA VAL A 828 -1.48 -27.58 12.48
C VAL A 828 -0.12 -27.15 13.01
N MET A 829 -0.08 -26.39 14.10
CA MET A 829 1.15 -25.95 14.73
C MET A 829 1.58 -26.91 15.85
N TRP A 830 2.83 -27.33 15.86
CA TRP A 830 3.38 -28.06 16.98
C TRP A 830 4.07 -27.12 17.96
N GLY A 831 3.53 -26.97 19.17
CA GLY A 831 4.07 -26.09 20.23
C GLY A 831 5.36 -26.55 20.89
N LEU A 832 6.15 -27.41 20.26
CA LEU A 832 7.45 -27.90 20.75
C LEU A 832 7.33 -28.62 22.10
N THR A 833 6.26 -29.39 22.27
CA THR A 833 5.98 -30.13 23.51
C THR A 833 5.99 -31.65 23.29
N LYS A 834 6.27 -32.36 24.37
CA LYS A 834 6.11 -33.82 24.48
C LYS A 834 5.21 -34.17 25.65
N ARG A 835 4.50 -35.29 25.56
CA ARG A 835 3.69 -35.80 26.66
C ARG A 835 4.60 -36.22 27.82
N GLY A 836 4.28 -35.68 29.00
CA GLY A 836 4.88 -36.07 30.28
C GLY A 836 4.06 -37.12 30.99
N ARG A 837 3.82 -36.96 32.28
CA ARG A 837 3.05 -37.86 33.09
C ARG A 837 1.56 -37.81 32.71
N SER A 838 0.91 -38.96 32.62
CA SER A 838 -0.56 -39.03 32.54
C SER A 838 -1.20 -38.59 33.85
N LYS A 839 -2.28 -37.86 33.77
CA LYS A 839 -3.08 -37.45 34.94
C LYS A 839 -3.97 -38.60 35.42
N THR A 840 -4.24 -38.61 36.70
CA THR A 840 -5.18 -39.57 37.29
C THR A 840 -6.64 -39.19 36.92
N LYS A 841 -7.57 -40.11 37.11
CA LYS A 841 -8.99 -39.85 36.85
C LYS A 841 -9.53 -38.71 37.73
N GLU A 842 -9.02 -38.61 38.96
CA GLU A 842 -9.41 -37.57 39.93
C GLU A 842 -8.90 -36.19 39.45
N GLU A 843 -7.66 -36.13 38.93
CA GLU A 843 -7.09 -34.88 38.37
C GLU A 843 -7.85 -34.42 37.11
N ILE A 844 -8.24 -35.36 36.25
CA ILE A 844 -9.07 -35.08 35.05
C ILE A 844 -10.46 -34.61 35.48
N ALA A 845 -11.10 -35.26 36.43
CA ALA A 845 -12.44 -34.84 36.92
C ALA A 845 -12.39 -33.45 37.58
N LYS A 846 -11.31 -33.14 38.31
CA LYS A 846 -11.07 -31.82 38.86
C LYS A 846 -10.91 -30.77 37.76
N TRP A 847 -10.12 -31.06 36.74
CA TRP A 847 -9.95 -30.23 35.55
C TRP A 847 -11.30 -29.93 34.89
N ASP A 848 -12.06 -30.95 34.56
CA ASP A 848 -13.36 -30.83 33.91
C ASP A 848 -14.31 -29.96 34.73
N LYS A 849 -14.27 -30.08 36.06
CA LYS A 849 -15.07 -29.25 36.98
C LYS A 849 -14.61 -27.77 36.94
N GLU A 850 -13.31 -27.52 37.02
CA GLU A 850 -12.74 -26.16 36.97
C GLU A 850 -13.06 -25.45 35.66
N VAL A 851 -13.04 -26.17 34.53
CA VAL A 851 -13.46 -25.65 33.22
C VAL A 851 -14.95 -25.34 33.21
N ALA A 852 -15.79 -26.28 33.71
CA ALA A 852 -17.24 -26.09 33.73
C ALA A 852 -17.67 -24.95 34.67
N THR A 853 -16.91 -24.61 35.69
CA THR A 853 -17.18 -23.50 36.61
C THR A 853 -16.57 -22.17 36.17
N GLY A 854 -15.77 -22.15 35.12
CA GLY A 854 -15.01 -20.97 34.66
C GLY A 854 -13.83 -20.59 35.57
N GLU A 855 -13.47 -21.46 36.52
CA GLU A 855 -12.26 -21.28 37.36
C GLU A 855 -10.99 -21.57 36.56
N ARG A 856 -11.12 -22.26 35.45
CA ARG A 856 -10.04 -22.55 34.48
C ARG A 856 -10.59 -22.39 33.07
N GLU A 857 -9.86 -21.72 32.24
CA GLU A 857 -10.18 -21.72 30.81
C GLU A 857 -10.02 -23.12 30.22
N PRO A 858 -10.91 -23.56 29.33
CA PRO A 858 -10.73 -24.82 28.62
C PRO A 858 -9.39 -24.79 27.94
N PHE A 859 -8.58 -25.83 28.12
CA PHE A 859 -7.40 -26.05 27.33
C PHE A 859 -7.87 -26.40 25.92
N TYR A 860 -7.96 -25.39 25.06
CA TYR A 860 -8.05 -25.63 23.64
C TYR A 860 -6.66 -26.13 23.23
N ASP A 861 -6.60 -27.23 22.50
CA ASP A 861 -5.42 -27.56 21.72
C ASP A 861 -5.27 -26.42 20.70
N TYR A 862 -4.51 -25.40 21.06
CA TYR A 862 -4.27 -24.16 20.26
C TYR A 862 -3.60 -24.45 18.91
N TYR A 863 -3.57 -25.69 18.53
CA TYR A 863 -2.92 -26.18 17.33
C TYR A 863 -3.89 -26.34 16.16
N ASP A 864 -5.18 -26.11 16.36
CA ASP A 864 -6.16 -26.06 15.28
C ASP A 864 -6.30 -24.64 14.75
N THR A 865 -5.56 -24.33 13.66
CA THR A 865 -5.66 -23.07 12.96
C THR A 865 -7.04 -22.82 12.33
N ASN A 866 -7.96 -23.80 12.36
CA ASN A 866 -9.30 -23.67 11.78
C ASN A 866 -10.37 -23.19 12.75
N GLU A 867 -10.15 -23.17 14.07
CA GLU A 867 -11.11 -22.61 15.03
C GLU A 867 -11.11 -21.06 15.08
N TYR A 868 -10.17 -20.40 14.42
CA TYR A 868 -10.11 -18.94 14.35
C TYR A 868 -10.88 -18.31 13.19
N PHE A 869 -11.65 -19.09 12.42
CA PHE A 869 -12.61 -18.51 11.51
C PHE A 869 -13.88 -18.10 12.27
N VAL A 870 -13.84 -16.90 12.85
CA VAL A 870 -15.05 -16.25 13.33
C VAL A 870 -15.99 -16.08 12.15
N THR A 871 -17.13 -16.71 12.22
CA THR A 871 -18.22 -16.45 11.27
C THR A 871 -18.59 -14.97 11.36
N PRO A 872 -18.79 -14.28 10.22
CA PRO A 872 -19.22 -12.89 10.25
C PRO A 872 -20.50 -12.75 11.09
N GLY A 873 -20.41 -12.08 12.25
CA GLY A 873 -21.54 -11.85 13.17
C GLY A 873 -21.34 -12.24 14.62
N GLU A 874 -20.25 -12.91 15.01
CA GLU A 874 -19.96 -13.16 16.43
C GLU A 874 -19.10 -12.03 17.02
N GLU A 875 -19.55 -11.49 18.16
CA GLU A 875 -18.81 -10.48 18.92
C GLU A 875 -17.53 -11.09 19.50
N VAL A 876 -16.39 -10.76 18.91
CA VAL A 876 -15.09 -11.01 19.54
C VAL A 876 -14.87 -9.90 20.57
N GLY A 877 -14.88 -10.27 21.83
CA GLY A 877 -14.55 -9.36 22.93
C GLY A 877 -13.16 -8.71 22.70
N ILE A 878 -13.09 -7.43 22.96
CA ILE A 878 -11.97 -6.51 22.81
C ILE A 878 -10.67 -7.12 23.35
N THR A 879 -9.85 -7.72 22.52
CA THR A 879 -8.43 -7.88 22.77
C THR A 879 -7.73 -7.94 21.39
N GLY A 880 -7.32 -6.78 20.87
CA GLY A 880 -6.46 -6.69 19.70
C GLY A 880 -5.03 -7.18 19.96
N LEU A 881 -4.92 -8.42 20.45
CA LEU A 881 -3.65 -9.11 20.59
C LEU A 881 -3.56 -10.12 19.45
N SER A 882 -2.52 -9.99 18.65
CA SER A 882 -2.19 -10.94 17.59
C SER A 882 -2.02 -12.34 18.21
N LEU A 883 -2.32 -13.38 17.43
CA LEU A 883 -2.11 -14.79 17.82
C LEU A 883 -0.70 -15.10 18.33
N SER A 884 0.31 -14.33 17.89
CA SER A 884 1.71 -14.48 18.30
C SER A 884 1.96 -14.15 19.78
N THR A 885 1.11 -13.33 20.41
CA THR A 885 1.32 -12.86 21.79
C THR A 885 0.59 -13.68 22.86
N ARG A 886 -0.34 -14.57 22.48
CA ARG A 886 -1.19 -15.27 23.44
C ARG A 886 -0.62 -16.52 24.06
N VAL A 887 0.52 -17.03 23.60
CA VAL A 887 1.08 -18.29 24.17
C VAL A 887 2.48 -18.10 24.70
N ALA A 888 2.57 -17.52 25.89
CA ALA A 888 3.75 -17.72 26.75
C ALA A 888 3.67 -19.15 27.35
N TRP A 889 4.36 -20.11 26.73
CA TRP A 889 4.47 -21.45 27.24
C TRP A 889 5.51 -21.50 28.35
N GLU A 890 5.09 -21.65 29.59
CA GLU A 890 6.01 -21.97 30.68
C GLU A 890 6.26 -23.48 30.75
N PRO A 891 7.49 -23.90 31.15
CA PRO A 891 7.76 -25.32 31.42
C PRO A 891 6.82 -25.85 32.49
N GLY A 892 6.09 -26.92 32.19
CA GLY A 892 5.17 -27.55 33.13
C GLY A 892 3.69 -27.23 32.94
N MET A 893 3.26 -26.84 31.71
CA MET A 893 1.84 -26.69 31.43
C MET A 893 1.04 -27.99 31.59
N GLU A 894 -0.14 -27.84 32.17
CA GLU A 894 -1.06 -28.94 32.39
C GLU A 894 -2.09 -29.00 31.26
N GLY A 895 -2.09 -30.06 30.44
CA GLY A 895 -3.19 -30.43 29.59
C GLY A 895 -4.27 -31.22 30.36
N ARG A 896 -5.41 -31.52 29.73
CA ARG A 896 -6.48 -32.32 30.34
C ARG A 896 -6.03 -33.72 30.78
N GLU A 897 -5.30 -34.42 29.89
CA GLU A 897 -4.93 -35.83 30.12
C GLU A 897 -3.46 -36.03 30.49
N TYR A 898 -2.60 -35.09 30.12
CA TYR A 898 -1.15 -35.18 30.32
C TYR A 898 -0.58 -33.85 30.88
N GLU A 899 0.54 -33.95 31.56
CA GLU A 899 1.47 -32.86 31.71
C GLU A 899 2.27 -32.74 30.41
N TYR A 900 2.57 -31.52 29.95
CA TYR A 900 3.39 -31.33 28.77
C TYR A 900 4.75 -30.77 29.17
N LEU A 901 5.78 -31.30 28.57
CA LEU A 901 7.17 -30.91 28.78
C LEU A 901 7.74 -30.37 27.47
N ARG A 902 8.53 -29.35 27.54
CA ARG A 902 9.23 -28.79 26.37
C ARG A 902 10.19 -29.84 25.79
N VAL A 903 10.26 -29.93 24.44
CA VAL A 903 11.29 -30.75 23.78
C VAL A 903 12.64 -30.02 23.77
N LYS A 904 13.72 -30.76 23.54
CA LYS A 904 15.05 -30.17 23.31
C LYS A 904 15.23 -29.84 21.83
N PRO A 905 16.18 -28.95 21.44
CA PRO A 905 16.65 -28.86 20.07
C PRO A 905 17.05 -30.25 19.53
N GLY A 906 16.69 -30.52 18.28
CA GLY A 906 16.93 -31.83 17.66
C GLY A 906 16.10 -32.04 16.42
N ASN A 907 16.20 -33.24 15.85
CA ASN A 907 15.43 -33.63 14.66
C ASN A 907 14.29 -34.57 15.09
N TYR A 908 13.06 -34.21 14.78
CA TYR A 908 11.86 -34.95 15.15
C TYR A 908 11.16 -35.46 13.90
N ARG A 909 10.67 -36.70 13.95
CA ARG A 909 9.93 -37.30 12.87
C ARG A 909 8.44 -37.09 13.08
N ILE A 910 7.77 -36.48 12.10
CA ILE A 910 6.33 -36.26 12.07
C ILE A 910 5.72 -37.27 11.12
N VAL A 911 4.71 -38.00 11.56
CA VAL A 911 4.01 -39.03 10.78
C VAL A 911 2.51 -38.76 10.74
N ILE A 912 1.96 -38.71 9.56
CA ILE A 912 0.52 -38.68 9.30
C ILE A 912 0.11 -40.03 8.71
N LYS A 913 -0.94 -40.62 9.28
CA LYS A 913 -1.55 -41.84 8.73
C LYS A 913 -2.90 -41.53 8.09
N ILE A 914 -2.98 -41.71 6.78
CA ILE A 914 -4.19 -41.50 5.99
C ILE A 914 -4.57 -42.84 5.35
N TYR A 915 -5.71 -43.41 5.75
CA TYR A 915 -6.12 -44.76 5.41
C TYR A 915 -5.02 -45.77 5.80
N ASP A 916 -4.49 -46.55 4.84
CA ASP A 916 -3.42 -47.52 5.04
C ASP A 916 -2.02 -47.00 4.71
N LYS A 917 -1.88 -45.72 4.35
CA LYS A 917 -0.60 -45.09 3.97
C LYS A 917 -0.08 -44.21 5.11
N GLU A 918 1.24 -44.22 5.29
CA GLU A 918 1.93 -43.31 6.17
C GLU A 918 2.76 -42.31 5.36
N TYR A 919 2.68 -41.04 5.75
CA TYR A 919 3.46 -39.94 5.18
C TYR A 919 4.32 -39.37 6.31
N GLU A 920 5.62 -39.20 6.06
CA GLU A 920 6.53 -38.71 7.09
C GLU A 920 7.42 -37.56 6.60
N ARG A 921 7.73 -36.65 7.53
CA ARG A 921 8.73 -35.58 7.37
C ARG A 921 9.49 -35.35 8.66
N ASN A 922 10.68 -34.79 8.50
CA ASN A 922 11.49 -34.37 9.64
C ASN A 922 11.22 -32.90 9.96
N ALA A 923 11.04 -32.61 11.25
CA ALA A 923 10.99 -31.26 11.82
C ALA A 923 12.29 -30.98 12.56
N LEU A 924 13.11 -30.08 12.03
CA LEU A 924 14.37 -29.70 12.65
C LEU A 924 14.14 -28.52 13.62
N ILE A 925 14.39 -28.76 14.92
CA ILE A 925 14.30 -27.74 15.95
C ILE A 925 15.72 -27.30 16.31
N LEU A 926 16.01 -26.03 16.05
CA LEU A 926 17.31 -25.42 16.27
C LEU A 926 17.42 -24.84 17.69
N GLU A 927 18.62 -24.84 18.23
CA GLU A 927 18.93 -24.18 19.49
C GLU A 927 19.02 -22.66 19.30
N ASP A 928 18.57 -21.89 20.31
CA ASP A 928 18.79 -20.45 20.38
C ASP A 928 20.23 -20.16 20.78
N ILE A 929 21.12 -20.10 19.81
CA ILE A 929 22.55 -19.81 20.01
C ILE A 929 22.84 -18.32 20.27
N TRP A 930 21.81 -17.46 20.22
CA TRP A 930 21.94 -16.01 20.42
C TRP A 930 21.51 -15.56 21.83
N TYR A 931 21.01 -16.48 22.66
CA TYR A 931 20.52 -16.14 24.02
C TYR A 931 21.60 -15.55 24.91
N ASP A 932 22.85 -16.07 24.81
CA ASP A 932 23.99 -15.67 25.64
C ASP A 932 24.87 -14.59 24.95
N GLN A 933 24.48 -14.04 23.80
CA GLN A 933 25.18 -12.98 23.08
C GLN A 933 24.49 -11.65 23.31
#